data_90ff8d7a729b6407818bde6e1ecadd8a
#
_entry.id   90ff8d7a729b6407818bde6e1ecadd8a
#
_cell.length_a   1.000
_cell.length_b   1.000
_cell.length_c   1.000
_cell.angle_alpha   90.00
_cell.angle_beta   90.00
_cell.angle_gamma   90.00
#
_symmetry.space_group_name_H-M   'P 1'
#
loop_
_entity.id
_entity.type
_entity.pdbx_description
1 polymer ?
#
loop_
_entity_poly.entity_id
_entity_poly.type
_entity_poly.pdbx_seq_one_letter_code
_entity_poly.pdbx_strand_id
1 'polypeptide(L)'
;MRRAAFLDLPPLRTVGGTVQLPGSKSISNRILLLAALSEGSTEVRDLLDSDDTRVMLDALRQLGCIVEPLGARALRITGLGGRTAHAPDVSPAPTRLFLGNAGTAMRPLTAALALMGGEFELSGVPRMHERPIGDLVDALSALGCRIHYLGAQGFPPLRIAHGDGVPPLRLDAPVRVRGDVSSQFLTALLMALPLVARSRDVVIEVIGELISKPYIEITLALLARFGIRWQREGWRRFTITAGSRYQSPGVTHVEADASSASYFIASGAIAASPDGQNGLEIQGVGLNSIQGDIHFIEAARAMGAQITGSDNSLHVRRGTWPLKAITLDCNHIPDAAMTLAAMALYADGTTELTNIASWRVKETDRIAAMVAELTKLGATCEAGDDFLRVTPPASNAHWRAARIHTYDDHRMAMCLSLAAFNPAHLPVRIEDPGCVAKTYPGYFDALFQVAQTDPEDIPVICIDGPTASGKGTLAAEVAARLGYHLLDSGALYRLTALAASASAIPLDAGHEAQLASLAAALPVLFLPECILLDGRDVTQAIRTEEVGMQASQVSQLPRVRAALVALQHGFRRLPGLVADGRDMGTVIFPCAPLKVYLTASSQCRAERRYKQLISKGIATTIATLRADLEARDARDMQRSAAPLKPAEDALLLDSSGLTIDETVARVLQWWQARRPFSA
;
A
#
# COMPACT_ATOMS: atom_id res chain seq x y z
N MET A 1 -0.43 -6.81 4.46
CA MET A 1 0.87 -6.14 4.74
C MET A 1 0.83 -5.06 5.83
N ARG A 2 -0.30 -4.53 6.29
CA ARG A 2 -0.42 -3.48 7.34
C ARG A 2 0.24 -3.77 8.70
N ARG A 3 0.68 -5.01 8.98
CA ARG A 3 1.32 -5.40 10.26
C ARG A 3 2.82 -5.62 10.18
N ALA A 4 3.40 -5.65 8.98
CA ALA A 4 4.82 -5.90 8.80
C ALA A 4 5.63 -4.63 9.09
N ALA A 5 6.62 -4.72 9.97
CA ALA A 5 7.54 -3.62 10.25
C ALA A 5 8.50 -3.35 9.07
N PHE A 6 8.72 -4.34 8.25
CA PHE A 6 9.52 -4.27 7.02
C PHE A 6 9.05 -5.33 6.02
N LEU A 7 9.39 -5.13 4.76
CA LEU A 7 9.16 -6.06 3.66
C LEU A 7 10.48 -6.31 2.92
N ASP A 8 10.90 -7.56 2.87
CA ASP A 8 12.06 -7.97 2.08
C ASP A 8 11.61 -8.32 0.66
N LEU A 9 12.02 -7.51 -0.30
CA LEU A 9 11.84 -7.76 -1.71
C LEU A 9 13.00 -8.65 -2.18
N PRO A 10 12.75 -9.88 -2.66
CA PRO A 10 13.80 -10.67 -3.31
C PRO A 10 14.20 -10.00 -4.64
N PRO A 11 15.32 -10.41 -5.25
CA PRO A 11 15.68 -9.95 -6.58
C PRO A 11 14.55 -10.20 -7.58
N LEU A 12 14.08 -9.16 -8.25
CA LEU A 12 13.07 -9.25 -9.30
C LEU A 12 13.73 -9.27 -10.67
N ARG A 13 13.18 -10.02 -11.63
CA ARG A 13 13.78 -10.23 -12.96
C ARG A 13 13.03 -9.52 -14.06
N THR A 14 11.73 -9.75 -14.12
CA THR A 14 10.87 -9.23 -15.19
C THR A 14 9.56 -8.73 -14.66
N VAL A 15 8.87 -7.94 -15.47
CA VAL A 15 7.48 -7.57 -15.26
C VAL A 15 6.66 -7.81 -16.51
N GLY A 16 5.38 -8.15 -16.34
CA GLY A 16 4.44 -8.35 -17.45
C GLY A 16 3.02 -8.59 -16.94
N GLY A 17 2.07 -8.63 -17.88
CA GLY A 17 0.65 -8.79 -17.54
C GLY A 17 -0.06 -7.44 -17.33
N THR A 18 -1.10 -7.42 -16.53
CA THR A 18 -1.98 -6.25 -16.38
C THR A 18 -2.06 -5.82 -14.92
N VAL A 19 -1.94 -4.51 -14.68
CA VAL A 19 -2.17 -3.89 -13.37
C VAL A 19 -3.31 -2.88 -13.45
N GLN A 20 -4.24 -2.97 -12.50
CA GLN A 20 -5.31 -1.98 -12.31
C GLN A 20 -4.89 -0.98 -11.24
N LEU A 21 -4.82 0.30 -11.59
CA LEU A 21 -4.44 1.35 -10.65
C LEU A 21 -5.62 1.77 -9.74
N PRO A 22 -5.32 2.28 -8.52
CA PRO A 22 -6.32 2.92 -7.67
C PRO A 22 -6.70 4.29 -8.20
N GLY A 23 -7.83 4.84 -7.76
CA GLY A 23 -8.25 6.20 -8.05
C GLY A 23 -7.23 7.24 -7.56
N SER A 24 -7.15 8.38 -8.24
CA SER A 24 -6.26 9.48 -7.89
C SER A 24 -6.63 10.10 -6.54
N LYS A 25 -5.68 10.16 -5.61
CA LYS A 25 -5.85 10.85 -4.32
C LYS A 25 -6.21 12.32 -4.50
N SER A 26 -5.51 12.97 -5.41
CA SER A 26 -5.69 14.42 -5.66
C SER A 26 -7.06 14.75 -6.23
N ILE A 27 -7.60 13.88 -7.08
CA ILE A 27 -8.95 14.02 -7.64
C ILE A 27 -9.98 13.63 -6.59
N SER A 28 -9.79 12.51 -5.88
CA SER A 28 -10.70 12.02 -4.84
C SER A 28 -11.02 13.08 -3.79
N ASN A 29 -10.02 13.63 -3.12
CA ASN A 29 -10.24 14.61 -2.06
C ASN A 29 -10.89 15.91 -2.57
N ARG A 30 -10.58 16.33 -3.81
CA ARG A 30 -11.25 17.48 -4.42
C ARG A 30 -12.72 17.18 -4.69
N ILE A 31 -13.03 16.05 -5.34
CA ILE A 31 -14.42 15.65 -5.63
C ILE A 31 -15.23 15.52 -4.36
N LEU A 32 -14.67 14.90 -3.29
CA LEU A 32 -15.35 14.76 -2.01
C LEU A 32 -15.74 16.12 -1.42
N LEU A 33 -14.83 17.10 -1.42
CA LEU A 33 -15.15 18.45 -0.93
C LEU A 33 -16.13 19.17 -1.85
N LEU A 34 -15.96 19.12 -3.17
CA LEU A 34 -16.87 19.78 -4.11
C LEU A 34 -18.28 19.21 -4.03
N ALA A 35 -18.42 17.86 -3.88
CA ALA A 35 -19.70 17.22 -3.65
C ALA A 35 -20.34 17.66 -2.33
N ALA A 36 -19.54 17.80 -1.25
CA ALA A 36 -20.02 18.31 0.03
C ALA A 36 -20.48 19.77 -0.03
N LEU A 37 -19.82 20.60 -0.85
CA LEU A 37 -20.19 22.02 -1.03
C LEU A 37 -21.39 22.21 -1.99
N SER A 38 -21.76 21.20 -2.77
CA SER A 38 -22.82 21.26 -3.77
C SER A 38 -24.22 21.20 -3.17
N GLU A 39 -25.19 21.70 -3.91
CA GLU A 39 -26.60 21.40 -3.69
C GLU A 39 -26.92 20.03 -4.32
N GLY A 40 -27.76 19.22 -3.62
CA GLY A 40 -28.16 17.90 -4.08
C GLY A 40 -27.15 16.79 -3.76
N SER A 41 -27.30 15.65 -4.44
CA SER A 41 -26.49 14.45 -4.20
C SER A 41 -25.56 14.16 -5.38
N THR A 42 -24.34 13.76 -5.09
CA THR A 42 -23.33 13.35 -6.09
C THR A 42 -22.94 11.90 -5.86
N GLU A 43 -23.07 11.07 -6.89
CA GLU A 43 -22.52 9.71 -6.91
C GLU A 43 -21.07 9.76 -7.37
N VAL A 44 -20.15 9.33 -6.50
CA VAL A 44 -18.71 9.27 -6.76
C VAL A 44 -18.31 7.83 -6.98
N ARG A 45 -17.77 7.51 -8.16
CA ARG A 45 -17.29 6.17 -8.55
C ARG A 45 -15.78 6.14 -8.66
N ASP A 46 -15.21 4.97 -8.51
CA ASP A 46 -13.77 4.70 -8.57
C ASP A 46 -12.96 5.49 -7.53
N LEU A 47 -13.62 5.84 -6.41
CA LEU A 47 -13.01 6.56 -5.31
C LEU A 47 -11.82 5.77 -4.75
N LEU A 48 -10.72 6.47 -4.47
CA LEU A 48 -9.61 5.92 -3.73
C LEU A 48 -10.02 5.61 -2.28
N ASP A 49 -9.80 4.39 -1.83
CA ASP A 49 -9.84 4.03 -0.41
C ASP A 49 -8.44 4.13 0.19
N SER A 50 -8.15 5.23 0.87
CA SER A 50 -6.85 5.54 1.48
C SER A 50 -7.02 6.30 2.78
N ASP A 51 -5.92 6.44 3.54
CA ASP A 51 -5.98 7.19 4.79
C ASP A 51 -6.37 8.66 4.55
N ASP A 52 -5.86 9.30 3.48
CA ASP A 52 -6.19 10.69 3.14
C ASP A 52 -7.69 10.88 2.79
N THR A 53 -8.30 9.91 2.10
CA THR A 53 -9.74 10.00 1.74
C THR A 53 -10.64 9.65 2.91
N ARG A 54 -10.21 8.75 3.81
CA ARG A 54 -10.94 8.39 5.02
C ARG A 54 -11.07 9.58 5.98
N VAL A 55 -9.96 10.29 6.26
CA VAL A 55 -10.01 11.47 7.13
C VAL A 55 -10.85 12.59 6.53
N MET A 56 -10.87 12.75 5.18
CA MET A 56 -11.77 13.69 4.51
C MET A 56 -13.23 13.29 4.70
N LEU A 57 -13.59 12.02 4.45
CA LEU A 57 -14.96 11.52 4.63
C LEU A 57 -15.45 11.66 6.07
N ASP A 58 -14.58 11.38 7.04
CA ASP A 58 -14.91 11.52 8.46
C ASP A 58 -15.14 12.98 8.84
N ALA A 59 -14.34 13.91 8.32
CA ALA A 59 -14.56 15.34 8.49
C ALA A 59 -15.90 15.77 7.86
N LEU A 60 -16.20 15.34 6.63
CA LEU A 60 -17.46 15.66 5.96
C LEU A 60 -18.69 15.14 6.70
N ARG A 61 -18.63 13.93 7.27
CA ARG A 61 -19.71 13.40 8.12
C ARG A 61 -19.91 14.24 9.38
N GLN A 62 -18.80 14.63 10.03
CA GLN A 62 -18.86 15.51 11.22
C GLN A 62 -19.43 16.90 10.87
N LEU A 63 -19.25 17.37 9.65
CA LEU A 63 -19.84 18.63 9.16
C LEU A 63 -21.30 18.48 8.77
N GLY A 64 -21.88 17.27 8.82
CA GLY A 64 -23.28 16.99 8.57
C GLY A 64 -23.61 16.50 7.15
N CYS A 65 -22.60 16.16 6.33
CA CYS A 65 -22.83 15.52 5.04
C CYS A 65 -23.36 14.08 5.22
N ILE A 66 -24.36 13.69 4.45
CA ILE A 66 -24.82 12.32 4.37
C ILE A 66 -23.94 11.60 3.36
N VAL A 67 -23.27 10.51 3.81
CA VAL A 67 -22.38 9.71 2.97
C VAL A 67 -22.88 8.25 2.99
N GLU A 68 -23.43 7.81 1.86
CA GLU A 68 -24.00 6.47 1.68
C GLU A 68 -23.07 5.62 0.80
N PRO A 69 -22.61 4.43 1.25
CA PRO A 69 -21.85 3.52 0.42
C PRO A 69 -22.75 2.90 -0.66
N LEU A 70 -22.30 2.87 -1.91
CA LEU A 70 -22.97 2.24 -3.06
C LEU A 70 -22.23 0.97 -3.52
N GLY A 71 -21.04 0.70 -2.99
CA GLY A 71 -20.20 -0.44 -3.33
C GLY A 71 -18.77 -0.25 -2.81
N ALA A 72 -17.88 -1.16 -3.15
CA ALA A 72 -16.52 -1.18 -2.62
C ALA A 72 -15.70 0.10 -2.96
N ARG A 73 -15.99 0.76 -4.10
CA ARG A 73 -15.27 1.96 -4.58
C ARG A 73 -16.23 3.05 -5.04
N ALA A 74 -17.48 3.02 -4.55
CA ALA A 74 -18.49 3.99 -4.92
C ALA A 74 -19.29 4.43 -3.70
N LEU A 75 -19.65 5.72 -3.67
CA LEU A 75 -20.47 6.29 -2.61
C LEU A 75 -21.30 7.45 -3.15
N ARG A 76 -22.37 7.81 -2.42
CA ARG A 76 -23.20 9.00 -2.67
C ARG A 76 -22.99 9.99 -1.54
N ILE A 77 -22.74 11.25 -1.89
CA ILE A 77 -22.64 12.37 -0.96
C ILE A 77 -23.80 13.30 -1.20
N THR A 78 -24.62 13.55 -0.18
CA THR A 78 -25.58 14.64 -0.18
C THR A 78 -24.91 15.86 0.41
N GLY A 79 -24.74 16.89 -0.40
CA GLY A 79 -24.00 18.09 -0.06
C GLY A 79 -24.79 19.07 0.82
N LEU A 80 -24.09 20.01 1.42
CA LEU A 80 -24.62 21.02 2.34
C LEU A 80 -25.04 22.33 1.65
N GLY A 81 -24.82 22.43 0.33
CA GLY A 81 -25.11 23.67 -0.42
C GLY A 81 -24.31 24.88 0.05
N GLY A 82 -23.09 24.66 0.55
CA GLY A 82 -22.22 25.72 1.08
C GLY A 82 -22.63 26.24 2.46
N ARG A 83 -23.40 25.48 3.22
CA ARG A 83 -23.78 25.79 4.63
C ARG A 83 -23.24 24.71 5.56
N THR A 84 -22.94 25.02 6.81
CA THR A 84 -22.72 24.00 7.83
C THR A 84 -24.05 23.56 8.40
N ALA A 85 -24.20 22.26 8.73
CA ALA A 85 -25.41 21.76 9.39
C ALA A 85 -25.51 22.26 10.84
N HIS A 86 -24.46 22.79 11.42
CA HIS A 86 -24.43 23.36 12.75
C HIS A 86 -24.95 24.81 12.70
N ALA A 87 -26.19 24.99 13.17
CA ALA A 87 -26.70 26.32 13.48
C ALA A 87 -25.82 26.94 14.59
N PRO A 88 -25.52 28.22 14.56
CA PRO A 88 -24.67 28.92 15.52
C PRO A 88 -25.16 28.82 16.98
N ASP A 89 -26.38 28.39 17.20
CA ASP A 89 -27.04 28.39 18.52
C ASP A 89 -26.97 27.07 19.31
N VAL A 90 -26.32 26.00 18.83
CA VAL A 90 -26.51 24.66 19.40
C VAL A 90 -25.29 24.09 20.13
N SER A 91 -24.07 24.60 19.97
CA SER A 91 -22.91 24.09 20.73
C SER A 91 -21.89 25.17 21.06
N PRO A 92 -21.54 25.36 22.35
CA PRO A 92 -20.50 26.32 22.77
C PRO A 92 -19.07 25.81 22.51
N ALA A 93 -18.89 24.58 22.05
CA ALA A 93 -17.58 23.97 21.81
C ALA A 93 -17.29 23.85 20.31
N PRO A 94 -16.05 24.14 19.86
CA PRO A 94 -15.67 24.01 18.47
C PRO A 94 -15.73 22.56 17.98
N THR A 95 -16.18 22.36 16.73
CA THR A 95 -16.11 21.04 16.09
C THR A 95 -14.66 20.69 15.81
N ARG A 96 -14.18 19.54 16.34
CA ARG A 96 -12.79 19.11 16.21
C ARG A 96 -12.62 18.14 15.03
N LEU A 97 -11.83 18.56 14.05
CA LEU A 97 -11.54 17.77 12.85
C LEU A 97 -10.09 17.28 12.89
N PHE A 98 -9.90 15.96 12.95
CA PHE A 98 -8.58 15.36 12.84
C PHE A 98 -8.34 14.91 11.40
N LEU A 99 -7.31 15.48 10.74
CA LEU A 99 -7.06 15.33 9.32
C LEU A 99 -5.77 14.53 9.01
N GLY A 100 -5.23 13.83 10.00
CA GLY A 100 -4.03 12.98 9.84
C GLY A 100 -2.86 13.73 9.22
N ASN A 101 -2.24 13.14 8.18
CA ASN A 101 -1.21 13.80 7.36
C ASN A 101 -1.75 14.25 5.98
N ALA A 102 -3.07 14.40 5.84
CA ALA A 102 -3.74 14.71 4.57
C ALA A 102 -3.72 16.21 4.24
N GLY A 103 -2.66 16.69 3.60
CA GLY A 103 -2.54 18.08 3.15
C GLY A 103 -3.64 18.49 2.16
N THR A 104 -4.14 17.56 1.36
CA THR A 104 -5.24 17.76 0.41
C THR A 104 -6.62 17.86 1.09
N ALA A 105 -6.72 17.55 2.37
CA ALA A 105 -7.88 17.80 3.20
C ALA A 105 -7.69 19.08 4.05
N MET A 106 -6.55 19.21 4.76
CA MET A 106 -6.26 20.29 5.69
C MET A 106 -6.45 21.67 5.05
N ARG A 107 -5.77 21.96 3.92
CA ARG A 107 -5.81 23.30 3.31
C ARG A 107 -7.17 23.64 2.71
N PRO A 108 -7.81 22.80 1.87
CA PRO A 108 -9.12 23.11 1.32
C PRO A 108 -10.23 23.23 2.37
N LEU A 109 -10.23 22.36 3.40
CA LEU A 109 -11.19 22.47 4.50
C LEU A 109 -10.97 23.75 5.32
N THR A 110 -9.72 24.14 5.61
CA THR A 110 -9.43 25.42 6.28
C THR A 110 -10.07 26.58 5.53
N ALA A 111 -9.88 26.66 4.21
CA ALA A 111 -10.44 27.74 3.40
C ALA A 111 -11.98 27.67 3.32
N ALA A 112 -12.55 26.50 3.09
CA ALA A 112 -13.99 26.33 3.00
C ALA A 112 -14.70 26.69 4.31
N LEU A 113 -14.22 26.16 5.43
CA LEU A 113 -14.81 26.39 6.76
C LEU A 113 -14.68 27.85 7.22
N ALA A 114 -13.55 28.51 6.88
CA ALA A 114 -13.38 29.94 7.14
C ALA A 114 -14.41 30.83 6.46
N LEU A 115 -15.01 30.36 5.34
CA LEU A 115 -16.04 31.09 4.57
C LEU A 115 -17.46 30.59 4.82
N MET A 116 -17.63 29.36 5.33
CA MET A 116 -18.97 28.80 5.60
C MET A 116 -19.58 29.24 6.92
N GLY A 117 -18.77 29.64 7.89
CA GLY A 117 -19.19 29.99 9.24
C GLY A 117 -19.16 28.77 10.18
N GLY A 118 -19.12 29.06 11.50
CA GLY A 118 -19.01 28.07 12.57
C GLY A 118 -17.67 28.13 13.31
N GLU A 119 -17.57 27.33 14.39
CA GLU A 119 -16.36 27.22 15.20
C GLU A 119 -15.69 25.87 14.98
N PHE A 120 -14.44 25.85 14.56
CA PHE A 120 -13.71 24.61 14.21
C PHE A 120 -12.31 24.61 14.77
N GLU A 121 -11.85 23.41 15.20
CA GLU A 121 -10.44 23.11 15.47
C GLU A 121 -9.96 22.06 14.50
N LEU A 122 -8.92 22.38 13.70
CA LEU A 122 -8.32 21.47 12.72
C LEU A 122 -6.95 21.05 13.20
N SER A 123 -6.73 19.73 13.28
CA SER A 123 -5.45 19.15 13.71
C SER A 123 -5.07 17.93 12.87
N GLY A 124 -3.88 17.40 13.10
CA GLY A 124 -3.38 16.20 12.45
C GLY A 124 -2.30 15.51 13.27
N VAL A 125 -1.56 14.60 12.63
CA VAL A 125 -0.38 13.96 13.25
C VAL A 125 0.77 14.97 13.41
N PRO A 126 1.81 14.68 14.23
CA PRO A 126 2.92 15.61 14.47
C PRO A 126 3.51 16.19 13.18
N ARG A 127 3.71 15.38 12.15
CA ARG A 127 4.23 15.86 10.86
C ARG A 127 3.34 16.91 10.19
N MET A 128 2.01 16.84 10.34
CA MET A 128 1.10 17.88 9.81
C MET A 128 1.37 19.23 10.50
N HIS A 129 1.78 19.23 11.76
CA HIS A 129 2.11 20.45 12.50
C HIS A 129 3.45 21.11 12.07
N GLU A 130 4.21 20.47 11.19
CA GLU A 130 5.44 20.99 10.59
C GLU A 130 5.24 21.42 9.13
N ARG A 131 4.08 21.16 8.54
CA ARG A 131 3.75 21.48 7.14
C ARG A 131 3.12 22.88 7.04
N PRO A 132 3.70 23.79 6.23
CA PRO A 132 3.26 25.17 6.20
C PRO A 132 1.82 25.35 5.74
N ILE A 133 1.13 26.32 6.37
CA ILE A 133 -0.22 26.78 6.01
C ILE A 133 -0.34 28.30 6.11
N GLY A 134 0.71 29.00 6.54
CA GLY A 134 0.71 30.44 6.85
C GLY A 134 0.21 31.29 5.72
N ASP A 135 0.75 31.12 4.50
CA ASP A 135 0.33 31.96 3.34
C ASP A 135 -1.17 31.84 3.02
N LEU A 136 -1.78 30.66 3.27
CA LEU A 136 -3.24 30.51 3.13
C LEU A 136 -3.98 31.24 4.24
N VAL A 137 -3.52 31.12 5.48
CA VAL A 137 -4.13 31.80 6.64
C VAL A 137 -4.02 33.30 6.49
N ASP A 138 -2.90 33.81 6.01
CA ASP A 138 -2.70 35.27 5.75
C ASP A 138 -3.66 35.78 4.67
N ALA A 139 -3.84 35.02 3.57
CA ALA A 139 -4.79 35.36 2.51
C ALA A 139 -6.24 35.37 3.04
N LEU A 140 -6.65 34.41 3.85
CA LEU A 140 -7.98 34.34 4.46
C LEU A 140 -8.18 35.44 5.53
N SER A 141 -7.14 35.74 6.30
CA SER A 141 -7.17 36.81 7.30
C SER A 141 -7.29 38.20 6.64
N ALA A 142 -6.62 38.41 5.51
CA ALA A 142 -6.77 39.65 4.70
C ALA A 142 -8.22 39.81 4.17
N LEU A 143 -8.92 38.71 3.89
CA LEU A 143 -10.35 38.70 3.55
C LEU A 143 -11.24 39.04 4.75
N GLY A 144 -10.75 38.96 5.99
CA GLY A 144 -11.52 39.21 7.20
C GLY A 144 -11.87 37.97 8.00
N CYS A 145 -11.41 36.76 7.60
CA CYS A 145 -11.60 35.53 8.38
C CYS A 145 -10.76 35.55 9.66
N ARG A 146 -11.29 34.96 10.74
CA ARG A 146 -10.57 34.81 12.02
C ARG A 146 -10.02 33.39 12.14
N ILE A 147 -8.70 33.25 12.04
CA ILE A 147 -8.00 32.00 12.18
C ILE A 147 -6.86 32.17 13.19
N HIS A 148 -6.80 31.29 14.19
CA HIS A 148 -5.80 31.32 15.24
C HIS A 148 -4.95 30.05 15.18
N TYR A 149 -3.63 30.21 15.33
CA TYR A 149 -2.73 29.08 15.51
C TYR A 149 -2.81 28.59 16.97
N LEU A 150 -3.01 27.28 17.17
CA LEU A 150 -3.02 26.67 18.49
C LEU A 150 -1.63 26.14 18.91
N GLY A 151 -0.67 26.21 17.99
CA GLY A 151 0.74 25.82 18.17
C GLY A 151 1.66 26.86 17.55
N ALA A 152 2.65 26.42 16.76
CA ALA A 152 3.59 27.28 16.09
C ALA A 152 2.91 28.13 15.01
N GLN A 153 3.28 29.41 14.92
CA GLN A 153 2.76 30.33 13.90
C GLN A 153 3.14 29.85 12.49
N GLY A 154 2.18 29.87 11.57
CA GLY A 154 2.37 29.40 10.19
C GLY A 154 2.07 27.90 10.00
N PHE A 155 1.72 27.17 11.07
CA PHE A 155 1.51 25.73 11.06
C PHE A 155 0.23 25.30 11.81
N PRO A 156 -0.41 24.19 11.42
CA PRO A 156 -1.47 23.60 12.24
C PRO A 156 -0.94 23.19 13.64
N PRO A 157 -1.79 23.04 14.67
CA PRO A 157 -3.25 23.07 14.64
C PRO A 157 -3.82 24.47 14.55
N LEU A 158 -5.03 24.57 13.99
CA LEU A 158 -5.73 25.84 13.78
C LEU A 158 -7.09 25.88 14.47
N ARG A 159 -7.48 27.06 14.93
CA ARG A 159 -8.88 27.36 15.32
C ARG A 159 -9.45 28.40 14.38
N ILE A 160 -10.58 28.07 13.74
CA ILE A 160 -11.39 28.97 12.94
C ILE A 160 -12.54 29.44 13.82
N ALA A 161 -12.68 30.75 13.95
CA ALA A 161 -13.73 31.36 14.78
C ALA A 161 -14.67 32.19 13.90
N HIS A 162 -15.99 31.98 14.13
CA HIS A 162 -17.06 32.73 13.46
C HIS A 162 -18.05 33.14 14.53
N GLY A 163 -17.99 34.37 14.97
CA GLY A 163 -18.87 34.85 16.05
C GLY A 163 -19.30 36.29 15.86
N ASP A 164 -20.10 36.83 16.78
CA ASP A 164 -20.49 38.23 16.81
C ASP A 164 -19.24 39.14 16.74
N GLY A 165 -19.22 40.04 15.77
CA GLY A 165 -18.11 40.96 15.56
C GLY A 165 -17.01 40.48 14.58
N VAL A 166 -17.23 39.41 13.81
CA VAL A 166 -16.40 39.15 12.61
C VAL A 166 -16.71 40.20 11.56
N PRO A 167 -15.71 40.97 11.07
CA PRO A 167 -15.94 41.99 10.05
C PRO A 167 -16.48 41.35 8.76
N PRO A 168 -17.28 42.06 7.96
CA PRO A 168 -17.72 41.57 6.67
C PRO A 168 -16.51 41.28 5.78
N LEU A 169 -16.62 40.23 4.93
CA LEU A 169 -15.54 39.86 4.03
C LEU A 169 -15.18 41.00 3.07
N ARG A 170 -13.87 41.22 2.92
CA ARG A 170 -13.30 42.24 2.03
C ARG A 170 -13.09 41.65 0.64
N LEU A 171 -14.10 41.71 -0.22
CA LEU A 171 -14.09 41.19 -1.58
C LEU A 171 -13.86 42.24 -2.68
N ASP A 172 -13.56 43.48 -2.28
CA ASP A 172 -13.33 44.63 -3.15
C ASP A 172 -11.90 44.71 -3.71
N ALA A 173 -10.97 43.96 -3.13
CA ALA A 173 -9.59 43.84 -3.59
C ALA A 173 -9.23 42.39 -3.92
N PRO A 174 -8.23 42.17 -4.80
CA PRO A 174 -7.76 40.81 -5.09
C PRO A 174 -7.20 40.08 -3.85
N VAL A 175 -7.53 38.81 -3.74
CA VAL A 175 -6.95 37.90 -2.72
C VAL A 175 -5.55 37.54 -3.15
N ARG A 176 -4.53 37.92 -2.39
CA ARG A 176 -3.14 37.65 -2.72
C ARG A 176 -2.66 36.39 -2.04
N VAL A 177 -1.99 35.50 -2.78
CA VAL A 177 -1.42 34.28 -2.25
C VAL A 177 -0.07 33.96 -2.90
N ARG A 178 0.88 33.52 -2.12
CA ARG A 178 2.18 33.05 -2.64
C ARG A 178 2.03 31.76 -3.43
N GLY A 179 2.65 31.71 -4.61
CA GLY A 179 2.65 30.55 -5.51
C GLY A 179 3.90 29.70 -5.44
N ASP A 180 4.97 30.20 -4.82
CA ASP A 180 6.31 29.62 -4.80
C ASP A 180 6.58 28.66 -3.63
N VAL A 181 5.63 28.52 -2.69
CA VAL A 181 5.73 27.59 -1.55
C VAL A 181 4.90 26.33 -1.78
N SER A 182 3.62 26.48 -2.14
CA SER A 182 2.72 25.34 -2.36
C SER A 182 1.51 25.74 -3.22
N SER A 183 1.26 24.98 -4.29
CA SER A 183 0.04 25.11 -5.10
C SER A 183 -1.25 24.76 -4.32
N GLN A 184 -1.14 24.10 -3.15
CA GLN A 184 -2.31 23.76 -2.33
C GLN A 184 -2.99 25.00 -1.73
N PHE A 185 -2.28 26.12 -1.55
CA PHE A 185 -2.87 27.35 -1.05
C PHE A 185 -3.80 27.99 -2.10
N LEU A 186 -3.34 28.08 -3.35
CA LEU A 186 -4.19 28.54 -4.46
C LEU A 186 -5.34 27.56 -4.70
N THR A 187 -5.09 26.24 -4.67
CA THR A 187 -6.14 25.21 -4.76
C THR A 187 -7.23 25.43 -3.72
N ALA A 188 -6.87 25.67 -2.46
CA ALA A 188 -7.81 25.86 -1.36
C ALA A 188 -8.68 27.12 -1.58
N LEU A 189 -8.07 28.22 -2.03
CA LEU A 189 -8.80 29.47 -2.36
C LEU A 189 -9.72 29.27 -3.55
N LEU A 190 -9.26 28.63 -4.64
CA LEU A 190 -10.09 28.33 -5.82
C LEU A 190 -11.32 27.49 -5.46
N MET A 191 -11.17 26.52 -4.54
CA MET A 191 -12.28 25.67 -4.09
C MET A 191 -13.18 26.33 -3.04
N ALA A 192 -12.77 27.38 -2.35
CA ALA A 192 -13.56 28.00 -1.30
C ALA A 192 -14.26 29.31 -1.76
N LEU A 193 -13.58 30.12 -2.55
CA LEU A 193 -14.09 31.44 -2.95
C LEU A 193 -15.39 31.45 -3.78
N PRO A 194 -15.76 30.37 -4.53
CA PRO A 194 -17.10 30.29 -5.13
C PRO A 194 -18.25 30.42 -4.13
N LEU A 195 -18.02 30.05 -2.85
CA LEU A 195 -19.03 30.19 -1.77
C LEU A 195 -19.43 31.64 -1.52
N VAL A 196 -18.55 32.59 -1.80
CA VAL A 196 -18.74 34.02 -1.55
C VAL A 196 -18.84 34.89 -2.84
N ALA A 197 -18.54 34.31 -4.01
CA ALA A 197 -18.64 34.98 -5.32
C ALA A 197 -20.11 35.06 -5.80
N ARG A 198 -21.03 35.51 -4.93
CA ARG A 198 -22.48 35.50 -5.22
C ARG A 198 -22.92 36.70 -6.05
N SER A 199 -22.49 37.90 -5.69
CA SER A 199 -22.94 39.16 -6.28
C SER A 199 -21.87 39.90 -7.09
N ARG A 200 -20.61 39.49 -6.97
CA ARG A 200 -19.45 40.05 -7.67
C ARG A 200 -18.42 38.99 -8.01
N ASP A 201 -17.58 39.28 -8.97
CA ASP A 201 -16.39 38.49 -9.27
C ASP A 201 -15.42 38.57 -8.09
N VAL A 202 -14.75 37.44 -7.82
CA VAL A 202 -13.68 37.36 -6.82
C VAL A 202 -12.38 37.05 -7.54
N VAL A 203 -11.38 37.90 -7.34
CA VAL A 203 -10.09 37.80 -8.01
C VAL A 203 -9.03 37.26 -7.05
N ILE A 204 -8.20 36.34 -7.52
CA ILE A 204 -7.02 35.84 -6.83
C ILE A 204 -5.78 36.28 -7.61
N GLU A 205 -4.81 36.90 -6.94
CA GLU A 205 -3.49 37.22 -7.49
C GLU A 205 -2.42 36.33 -6.88
N VAL A 206 -1.66 35.65 -7.74
CA VAL A 206 -0.53 34.82 -7.34
C VAL A 206 0.74 35.66 -7.29
N ILE A 207 1.39 35.68 -6.13
CA ILE A 207 2.66 36.39 -5.91
C ILE A 207 3.79 35.37 -6.11
N GLY A 208 4.81 35.77 -6.86
CA GLY A 208 5.93 34.87 -7.22
C GLY A 208 5.59 33.93 -8.38
N GLU A 209 6.44 32.96 -8.58
CA GLU A 209 6.21 31.92 -9.60
C GLU A 209 5.35 30.79 -9.05
N LEU A 210 4.30 30.41 -9.78
CA LEU A 210 3.44 29.30 -9.37
C LEU A 210 4.14 27.96 -9.64
N ILE A 211 4.34 27.19 -8.59
CA ILE A 211 4.87 25.83 -8.67
C ILE A 211 3.76 24.78 -8.76
N SER A 212 4.08 23.60 -9.26
CA SER A 212 3.16 22.45 -9.35
C SER A 212 1.83 22.82 -10.07
N LYS A 213 1.93 23.56 -11.16
CA LYS A 213 0.81 24.05 -12.00
C LYS A 213 -0.23 22.98 -12.36
N PRO A 214 0.13 21.70 -12.64
CA PRO A 214 -0.84 20.66 -13.00
C PRO A 214 -1.93 20.42 -11.95
N TYR A 215 -1.65 20.60 -10.67
CA TYR A 215 -2.69 20.46 -9.63
C TYR A 215 -3.72 21.58 -9.64
N ILE A 216 -3.36 22.74 -10.18
CA ILE A 216 -4.30 23.82 -10.42
C ILE A 216 -5.19 23.49 -11.62
N GLU A 217 -4.64 22.91 -12.70
CA GLU A 217 -5.45 22.44 -13.84
C GLU A 217 -6.50 21.41 -13.42
N ILE A 218 -6.13 20.41 -12.60
CA ILE A 218 -7.09 19.46 -12.03
C ILE A 218 -8.19 20.21 -11.26
N THR A 219 -7.82 21.20 -10.45
CA THR A 219 -8.80 21.97 -9.66
C THR A 219 -9.76 22.73 -10.56
N LEU A 220 -9.25 23.42 -11.56
CA LEU A 220 -10.05 24.21 -12.51
C LEU A 220 -10.98 23.32 -13.34
N ALA A 221 -10.51 22.17 -13.80
CA ALA A 221 -11.32 21.20 -14.54
C ALA A 221 -12.47 20.66 -13.67
N LEU A 222 -12.19 20.33 -12.41
CA LEU A 222 -13.21 19.85 -11.48
C LEU A 222 -14.20 20.95 -11.09
N LEU A 223 -13.77 22.19 -10.86
CA LEU A 223 -14.65 23.33 -10.61
C LEU A 223 -15.65 23.51 -11.75
N ALA A 224 -15.20 23.41 -13.00
CA ALA A 224 -16.07 23.49 -14.17
C ALA A 224 -17.12 22.37 -14.19
N ARG A 225 -16.73 21.13 -13.84
CA ARG A 225 -17.66 19.98 -13.72
C ARG A 225 -18.74 20.21 -12.66
N PHE A 226 -18.41 20.94 -11.59
CA PHE A 226 -19.34 21.31 -10.51
C PHE A 226 -20.03 22.66 -10.72
N GLY A 227 -20.09 23.17 -11.96
CA GLY A 227 -20.85 24.34 -12.36
C GLY A 227 -20.20 25.70 -12.07
N ILE A 228 -18.95 25.72 -11.60
CA ILE A 228 -18.23 26.96 -11.32
C ILE A 228 -17.59 27.51 -12.59
N ARG A 229 -17.88 28.79 -12.88
CA ARG A 229 -17.28 29.53 -13.99
C ARG A 229 -16.08 30.33 -13.49
N TRP A 230 -14.99 30.22 -14.21
CA TRP A 230 -13.74 30.88 -13.87
C TRP A 230 -13.04 31.40 -15.14
N GLN A 231 -12.14 32.39 -14.96
CA GLN A 231 -11.25 32.90 -15.98
C GLN A 231 -9.84 33.01 -15.40
N ARG A 232 -8.80 32.99 -16.24
CA ARG A 232 -7.43 33.24 -15.82
C ARG A 232 -6.65 34.08 -16.81
N GLU A 233 -5.70 34.85 -16.28
CA GLU A 233 -4.69 35.59 -17.05
C GLU A 233 -3.33 34.95 -16.74
N GLY A 234 -2.90 34.01 -17.62
CA GLY A 234 -1.73 33.20 -17.39
C GLY A 234 -1.82 32.37 -16.08
N TRP A 235 -0.74 32.42 -15.28
CA TRP A 235 -0.65 31.74 -13.97
C TRP A 235 -0.63 32.74 -12.80
N ARG A 236 -0.94 34.02 -13.08
CA ARG A 236 -0.84 35.10 -12.09
C ARG A 236 -2.18 35.58 -11.57
N ARG A 237 -3.25 35.45 -12.34
CA ARG A 237 -4.56 35.97 -11.96
C ARG A 237 -5.66 34.98 -12.30
N PHE A 238 -6.53 34.74 -11.33
CA PHE A 238 -7.68 33.85 -11.45
C PHE A 238 -8.91 34.60 -11.00
N THR A 239 -9.99 34.56 -11.78
CA THR A 239 -11.26 35.22 -11.49
C THR A 239 -12.35 34.15 -11.35
N ILE A 240 -13.02 34.11 -10.21
CA ILE A 240 -14.23 33.33 -9.98
C ILE A 240 -15.41 34.26 -10.33
N THR A 241 -16.21 33.83 -11.29
CA THR A 241 -17.30 34.68 -11.82
C THR A 241 -18.45 34.81 -10.81
N ALA A 242 -19.04 35.98 -10.75
CA ALA A 242 -20.25 36.27 -9.97
C ALA A 242 -21.40 35.28 -10.27
N GLY A 243 -22.23 35.01 -9.25
CA GLY A 243 -23.32 34.02 -9.35
C GLY A 243 -22.87 32.60 -9.25
N SER A 244 -21.61 32.33 -8.86
CA SER A 244 -21.09 30.99 -8.67
C SER A 244 -21.88 30.23 -7.61
N ARG A 245 -22.31 29.01 -7.97
CA ARG A 245 -22.94 28.03 -7.08
C ARG A 245 -22.48 26.63 -7.45
N TYR A 246 -22.13 25.85 -6.45
CA TYR A 246 -21.78 24.45 -6.65
C TYR A 246 -23.03 23.64 -7.02
N GLN A 247 -22.96 22.94 -8.12
CA GLN A 247 -24.00 22.06 -8.63
C GLN A 247 -23.45 20.64 -8.73
N SER A 248 -24.20 19.67 -8.22
CA SER A 248 -23.84 18.26 -8.40
C SER A 248 -23.88 17.89 -9.89
N PRO A 249 -22.86 17.22 -10.42
CA PRO A 249 -22.91 16.65 -11.77
C PRO A 249 -23.75 15.36 -11.86
N GLY A 250 -24.41 14.95 -10.76
CA GLY A 250 -25.12 13.67 -10.66
C GLY A 250 -24.15 12.53 -10.40
N VAL A 251 -23.45 12.08 -11.43
CA VAL A 251 -22.43 11.01 -11.34
C VAL A 251 -21.07 11.56 -11.77
N THR A 252 -20.02 11.21 -11.01
CA THR A 252 -18.64 11.55 -11.36
C THR A 252 -17.73 10.37 -11.13
N HIS A 253 -16.73 10.20 -12.00
CA HIS A 253 -15.69 9.17 -11.89
C HIS A 253 -14.36 9.79 -11.49
N VAL A 254 -13.63 9.09 -10.63
CA VAL A 254 -12.26 9.43 -10.27
C VAL A 254 -11.32 8.70 -11.23
N GLU A 255 -10.51 9.44 -11.99
CA GLU A 255 -9.44 8.83 -12.80
C GLU A 255 -8.45 8.10 -11.89
N ALA A 256 -7.83 7.04 -12.39
CA ALA A 256 -6.74 6.38 -11.69
C ALA A 256 -5.52 7.31 -11.54
N ASP A 257 -4.69 7.05 -10.52
CA ASP A 257 -3.61 7.93 -10.12
C ASP A 257 -2.41 7.86 -11.08
N ALA A 258 -2.17 8.96 -11.82
CA ALA A 258 -1.04 9.06 -12.75
C ALA A 258 0.32 9.03 -12.06
N SER A 259 0.43 9.54 -10.82
CA SER A 259 1.66 9.39 -10.04
C SER A 259 1.92 7.90 -9.72
N SER A 260 0.87 7.15 -9.38
CA SER A 260 0.97 5.70 -9.14
C SER A 260 1.33 4.93 -10.41
N ALA A 261 0.89 5.41 -11.58
CA ALA A 261 1.30 4.86 -12.87
C ALA A 261 2.82 4.92 -13.06
N SER A 262 3.49 5.95 -12.55
CA SER A 262 4.94 6.14 -12.75
C SER A 262 5.77 4.95 -12.27
N TYR A 263 5.38 4.30 -11.16
CA TYR A 263 6.10 3.14 -10.62
C TYR A 263 6.02 1.93 -11.55
N PHE A 264 4.86 1.71 -12.16
CA PHE A 264 4.65 0.62 -13.10
C PHE A 264 5.21 0.95 -14.49
N ILE A 265 5.15 2.21 -14.91
CA ILE A 265 5.84 2.66 -16.13
C ILE A 265 7.36 2.44 -15.98
N ALA A 266 7.92 2.82 -14.83
CA ALA A 266 9.35 2.62 -14.56
C ALA A 266 9.70 1.12 -14.48
N SER A 267 8.91 0.29 -13.80
CA SER A 267 9.15 -1.16 -13.77
C SER A 267 9.11 -1.78 -15.18
N GLY A 268 8.17 -1.34 -16.02
CA GLY A 268 8.10 -1.74 -17.42
C GLY A 268 9.31 -1.29 -18.26
N ALA A 269 9.76 -0.04 -18.05
CA ALA A 269 10.96 0.50 -18.72
C ALA A 269 12.26 -0.24 -18.32
N ILE A 270 12.33 -0.72 -17.06
CA ILE A 270 13.49 -1.42 -16.51
C ILE A 270 13.45 -2.90 -16.87
N ALA A 271 12.29 -3.57 -16.75
CA ALA A 271 12.22 -5.02 -16.63
C ALA A 271 11.19 -5.71 -17.54
N ALA A 272 10.35 -4.99 -18.33
CA ALA A 272 9.44 -5.66 -19.25
C ALA A 272 10.21 -6.23 -20.46
N SER A 273 9.67 -7.32 -21.04
CA SER A 273 10.28 -7.94 -22.22
C SER A 273 10.36 -6.94 -23.39
N PRO A 274 11.50 -6.83 -24.10
CA PRO A 274 11.62 -6.03 -25.31
C PRO A 274 10.88 -6.64 -26.51
N ASP A 275 10.65 -7.95 -26.51
CA ASP A 275 10.17 -8.72 -27.69
C ASP A 275 8.66 -8.64 -27.93
N GLY A 276 7.95 -7.80 -27.20
CA GLY A 276 6.61 -7.35 -27.54
C GLY A 276 5.44 -8.27 -27.16
N GLN A 277 5.65 -9.51 -26.78
CA GLN A 277 4.55 -10.41 -26.41
C GLN A 277 4.14 -10.29 -24.94
N ASN A 278 4.99 -9.76 -24.05
CA ASN A 278 4.79 -9.69 -22.60
C ASN A 278 5.11 -8.29 -22.04
N GLY A 279 4.58 -7.23 -22.62
CA GLY A 279 4.65 -5.89 -22.04
C GLY A 279 3.79 -5.77 -20.78
N LEU A 280 3.97 -4.69 -20.04
CA LEU A 280 3.13 -4.36 -18.90
C LEU A 280 2.00 -3.45 -19.33
N GLU A 281 0.76 -3.90 -19.11
CA GLU A 281 -0.44 -3.10 -19.32
C GLU A 281 -0.86 -2.43 -18.00
N ILE A 282 -1.07 -1.11 -18.04
CA ILE A 282 -1.50 -0.30 -16.90
C ILE A 282 -2.89 0.25 -17.23
N GLN A 283 -3.90 -0.10 -16.43
CA GLN A 283 -5.29 0.27 -16.65
C GLN A 283 -5.77 1.35 -15.68
N GLY A 284 -6.73 2.17 -16.14
CA GLY A 284 -7.39 3.22 -15.37
C GLY A 284 -6.82 4.62 -15.61
N VAL A 285 -5.72 4.75 -16.34
CA VAL A 285 -5.13 6.02 -16.78
C VAL A 285 -4.65 5.89 -18.22
N GLY A 286 -4.78 6.95 -19.00
CA GLY A 286 -4.37 6.97 -20.40
C GLY A 286 -3.66 8.26 -20.80
N LEU A 287 -3.33 8.38 -22.09
CA LEU A 287 -2.54 9.48 -22.65
C LEU A 287 -3.21 10.86 -22.46
N ASN A 288 -4.54 10.89 -22.32
CA ASN A 288 -5.35 12.12 -22.21
C ASN A 288 -5.75 12.43 -20.75
N SER A 289 -5.05 11.88 -19.74
CA SER A 289 -5.33 12.19 -18.34
C SER A 289 -5.18 13.68 -18.03
N ILE A 290 -6.10 14.23 -17.21
CA ILE A 290 -6.00 15.61 -16.73
C ILE A 290 -4.92 15.82 -15.66
N GLN A 291 -4.27 14.74 -15.23
CA GLN A 291 -3.25 14.78 -14.20
C GLN A 291 -1.88 15.08 -14.82
N GLY A 292 -1.19 16.10 -14.28
CA GLY A 292 0.12 16.48 -14.82
C GLY A 292 1.17 15.40 -14.78
N ASP A 293 1.14 14.53 -13.77
CA ASP A 293 2.10 13.42 -13.64
C ASP A 293 2.02 12.39 -14.80
N ILE A 294 1.00 12.49 -15.69
CA ILE A 294 0.96 11.68 -16.92
C ILE A 294 2.13 12.04 -17.87
N HIS A 295 2.67 13.26 -17.80
CA HIS A 295 3.85 13.68 -18.56
C HIS A 295 5.13 12.93 -18.16
N PHE A 296 5.08 12.11 -17.10
CA PHE A 296 6.10 11.12 -16.79
C PHE A 296 6.37 10.17 -17.97
N ILE A 297 5.38 9.93 -18.83
CA ILE A 297 5.51 9.13 -20.04
C ILE A 297 6.59 9.72 -20.96
N GLU A 298 6.62 11.04 -21.11
CA GLU A 298 7.60 11.73 -21.97
C GLU A 298 9.01 11.59 -21.40
N ALA A 299 9.17 11.75 -20.09
CA ALA A 299 10.44 11.55 -19.40
C ALA A 299 10.93 10.09 -19.53
N ALA A 300 10.06 9.11 -19.30
CA ALA A 300 10.39 7.69 -19.44
C ALA A 300 10.76 7.33 -20.90
N ARG A 301 10.07 7.90 -21.89
CA ARG A 301 10.43 7.76 -23.31
C ARG A 301 11.79 8.38 -23.62
N ALA A 302 12.11 9.54 -23.06
CA ALA A 302 13.42 10.17 -23.20
C ALA A 302 14.53 9.30 -22.60
N MET A 303 14.25 8.59 -21.50
CA MET A 303 15.15 7.58 -20.94
C MET A 303 15.19 6.27 -21.75
N GLY A 304 14.36 6.12 -22.79
CA GLY A 304 14.43 4.99 -23.72
C GLY A 304 13.30 3.97 -23.59
N ALA A 305 12.29 4.18 -22.72
CA ALA A 305 11.14 3.31 -22.62
C ALA A 305 10.27 3.34 -23.89
N GLN A 306 9.66 2.20 -24.24
CA GLN A 306 8.64 2.13 -25.29
C GLN A 306 7.26 2.12 -24.65
N ILE A 307 6.48 3.18 -24.90
CA ILE A 307 5.17 3.37 -24.28
C ILE A 307 4.16 3.71 -25.38
N THR A 308 3.07 2.93 -25.44
CA THR A 308 1.87 3.22 -26.22
C THR A 308 0.68 3.29 -25.28
N GLY A 309 -0.46 3.79 -25.71
CA GLY A 309 -1.63 3.86 -24.85
C GLY A 309 -2.88 4.32 -25.58
N SER A 310 -3.99 4.25 -24.84
CA SER A 310 -5.32 4.74 -25.18
C SER A 310 -5.77 5.81 -24.19
N ASP A 311 -7.06 6.12 -24.17
CA ASP A 311 -7.64 7.06 -23.20
C ASP A 311 -7.67 6.51 -21.77
N ASN A 312 -7.61 5.18 -21.57
CA ASN A 312 -7.75 4.54 -20.26
C ASN A 312 -6.74 3.40 -20.00
N SER A 313 -5.73 3.24 -20.83
CA SER A 313 -4.67 2.24 -20.64
C SER A 313 -3.36 2.69 -21.25
N LEU A 314 -2.27 2.22 -20.65
CA LEU A 314 -0.90 2.36 -21.13
C LEU A 314 -0.28 0.98 -21.31
N HIS A 315 0.52 0.81 -22.34
CA HIS A 315 1.30 -0.39 -22.59
C HIS A 315 2.78 -0.05 -22.60
N VAL A 316 3.56 -0.65 -21.71
CA VAL A 316 4.97 -0.31 -21.47
C VAL A 316 5.86 -1.50 -21.74
N ARG A 317 6.97 -1.27 -22.44
CA ARG A 317 8.04 -2.22 -22.73
C ARG A 317 9.40 -1.59 -22.46
N ARG A 318 10.39 -2.42 -22.20
CA ARG A 318 11.78 -2.00 -22.17
C ARG A 318 12.24 -1.71 -23.61
N GLY A 319 12.81 -0.54 -23.81
CA GLY A 319 13.40 -0.15 -25.08
C GLY A 319 14.92 -0.15 -24.98
N THR A 320 15.55 1.03 -25.06
CA THR A 320 17.00 1.18 -24.95
C THR A 320 17.50 0.73 -23.58
N TRP A 321 18.61 -0.01 -23.54
CA TRP A 321 19.22 -0.48 -22.32
C TRP A 321 20.75 -0.37 -22.38
N PRO A 322 21.45 0.14 -21.34
CA PRO A 322 20.88 0.81 -20.16
C PRO A 322 19.95 1.96 -20.52
N LEU A 323 19.16 2.44 -19.55
CA LEU A 323 18.36 3.64 -19.76
C LEU A 323 19.28 4.83 -20.05
N LYS A 324 18.81 5.82 -20.79
CA LYS A 324 19.57 7.05 -21.07
C LYS A 324 19.50 8.00 -19.89
N ALA A 325 20.63 8.56 -19.50
CA ALA A 325 20.67 9.68 -18.57
C ALA A 325 20.03 10.92 -19.20
N ILE A 326 19.26 11.67 -18.39
CA ILE A 326 18.56 12.88 -18.83
C ILE A 326 18.77 14.02 -17.84
N THR A 327 18.64 15.27 -18.33
CA THR A 327 18.43 16.47 -17.49
C THR A 327 17.01 16.95 -17.72
N LEU A 328 16.22 17.11 -16.65
CA LEU A 328 14.79 17.42 -16.73
C LEU A 328 14.35 18.44 -15.70
N ASP A 329 13.56 19.43 -16.14
CA ASP A 329 12.75 20.29 -15.30
C ASP A 329 11.50 19.53 -14.85
N CYS A 330 11.39 19.24 -13.56
CA CYS A 330 10.34 18.40 -12.96
C CYS A 330 9.12 19.20 -12.46
N ASN A 331 9.02 20.49 -12.74
CA ASN A 331 7.90 21.31 -12.25
C ASN A 331 6.52 20.79 -12.72
N HIS A 332 6.48 20.09 -13.87
CA HIS A 332 5.26 19.53 -14.45
C HIS A 332 4.89 18.13 -13.95
N ILE A 333 5.84 17.43 -13.31
CA ILE A 333 5.66 16.06 -12.77
C ILE A 333 6.17 15.96 -11.33
N PRO A 334 5.76 16.87 -10.43
CA PRO A 334 6.43 17.09 -9.15
C PRO A 334 6.42 15.89 -8.22
N ASP A 335 5.42 15.02 -8.33
CA ASP A 335 5.32 13.82 -7.50
C ASP A 335 5.88 12.58 -8.21
N ALA A 336 5.74 12.46 -9.53
CA ALA A 336 6.29 11.35 -10.30
C ALA A 336 7.82 11.44 -10.50
N ALA A 337 8.40 12.63 -10.39
CA ALA A 337 9.85 12.83 -10.55
C ALA A 337 10.71 12.02 -9.58
N MET A 338 10.21 11.63 -8.39
CA MET A 338 10.93 10.71 -7.50
C MET A 338 11.17 9.33 -8.15
N THR A 339 10.24 8.90 -9.00
CA THR A 339 10.40 7.65 -9.76
C THR A 339 11.52 7.76 -10.79
N LEU A 340 11.76 8.94 -11.41
CA LEU A 340 12.90 9.15 -12.30
C LEU A 340 14.23 9.05 -11.56
N ALA A 341 14.31 9.54 -10.32
CA ALA A 341 15.51 9.38 -9.50
C ALA A 341 15.82 7.89 -9.22
N ALA A 342 14.79 7.04 -9.03
CA ALA A 342 14.99 5.60 -8.93
C ALA A 342 15.35 4.96 -10.28
N MET A 343 14.78 5.41 -11.41
CA MET A 343 15.15 4.96 -12.75
C MET A 343 16.60 5.32 -13.11
N ALA A 344 17.13 6.42 -12.56
CA ALA A 344 18.51 6.84 -12.77
C ALA A 344 19.55 5.81 -12.29
N LEU A 345 19.18 4.91 -11.37
CA LEU A 345 20.01 3.76 -10.96
C LEU A 345 20.35 2.83 -12.14
N TYR A 346 19.59 2.88 -13.22
CA TYR A 346 19.68 2.02 -14.39
C TYR A 346 20.13 2.78 -15.66
N ALA A 347 20.55 4.04 -15.49
CA ALA A 347 20.95 4.89 -16.62
C ALA A 347 22.42 4.68 -17.02
N ASP A 348 22.78 5.13 -18.23
CA ASP A 348 24.12 5.09 -18.77
C ASP A 348 25.04 6.24 -18.30
N GLY A 349 24.51 7.14 -17.44
CA GLY A 349 25.22 8.29 -16.91
C GLY A 349 24.44 9.02 -15.81
N THR A 350 24.88 10.23 -15.48
CA THR A 350 24.25 11.06 -14.44
C THR A 350 22.94 11.67 -14.93
N THR A 351 21.85 11.38 -14.25
CA THR A 351 20.55 12.03 -14.45
C THR A 351 20.41 13.21 -13.50
N GLU A 352 19.95 14.35 -14.01
CA GLU A 352 19.72 15.56 -13.25
C GLU A 352 18.25 15.96 -13.27
N LEU A 353 17.66 16.15 -12.09
CA LEU A 353 16.29 16.60 -11.88
C LEU A 353 16.32 17.99 -11.25
N THR A 354 15.69 18.97 -11.88
CA THR A 354 15.66 20.38 -11.43
C THR A 354 14.25 20.84 -11.12
N ASN A 355 14.11 22.02 -10.51
CA ASN A 355 12.81 22.60 -10.09
C ASN A 355 12.02 21.70 -9.12
N ILE A 356 12.71 21.07 -8.18
CA ILE A 356 12.14 20.18 -7.16
C ILE A 356 12.16 20.74 -5.74
N ALA A 357 12.33 22.06 -5.55
CA ALA A 357 12.35 22.73 -4.25
C ALA A 357 11.14 22.36 -3.37
N SER A 358 9.96 22.15 -4.00
CA SER A 358 8.73 21.74 -3.30
C SER A 358 8.86 20.40 -2.57
N TRP A 359 9.84 19.55 -2.89
CA TRP A 359 10.07 18.27 -2.23
C TRP A 359 10.47 18.42 -0.76
N ARG A 360 11.07 19.54 -0.38
CA ARG A 360 11.52 19.79 1.00
C ARG A 360 10.38 19.94 2.01
N VAL A 361 9.20 20.34 1.54
CA VAL A 361 8.02 20.65 2.39
C VAL A 361 6.87 19.65 2.21
N LYS A 362 7.13 18.49 1.62
CA LYS A 362 6.16 17.40 1.45
C LYS A 362 6.07 16.53 2.72
N GLU A 363 5.77 15.26 2.56
CA GLU A 363 5.66 14.28 3.65
C GLU A 363 6.96 14.17 4.45
N THR A 364 8.09 14.28 3.77
CA THR A 364 9.45 14.43 4.32
C THR A 364 10.22 15.45 3.49
N ASP A 365 11.47 15.77 3.87
CA ASP A 365 12.44 16.37 2.94
C ASP A 365 12.88 15.28 1.95
N ARG A 366 12.18 15.22 0.82
CA ARG A 366 12.37 14.18 -0.20
C ARG A 366 13.73 14.25 -0.88
N ILE A 367 14.34 15.45 -0.98
CA ILE A 367 15.69 15.59 -1.55
C ILE A 367 16.69 14.89 -0.64
N ALA A 368 16.71 15.22 0.65
CA ALA A 368 17.59 14.60 1.62
C ALA A 368 17.37 13.08 1.74
N ALA A 369 16.11 12.65 1.78
CA ALA A 369 15.74 11.24 1.85
C ALA A 369 16.21 10.45 0.61
N MET A 370 15.99 10.96 -0.62
CA MET A 370 16.43 10.29 -1.84
C MET A 370 17.95 10.19 -1.91
N VAL A 371 18.69 11.23 -1.54
CA VAL A 371 20.16 11.18 -1.47
C VAL A 371 20.60 10.06 -0.54
N ALA A 372 20.05 10.03 0.69
CA ALA A 372 20.42 9.02 1.69
C ALA A 372 20.16 7.60 1.19
N GLU A 373 18.96 7.34 0.66
CA GLU A 373 18.55 5.99 0.31
C GLU A 373 19.16 5.48 -1.01
N LEU A 374 19.33 6.34 -2.02
CA LEU A 374 20.01 5.97 -3.27
C LEU A 374 21.51 5.69 -3.03
N THR A 375 22.13 6.42 -2.12
CA THR A 375 23.54 6.17 -1.75
C THR A 375 23.73 4.81 -1.08
N LYS A 376 22.78 4.33 -0.27
CA LYS A 376 22.81 2.98 0.31
C LYS A 376 22.82 1.89 -0.78
N LEU A 377 22.14 2.13 -1.90
CA LEU A 377 22.09 1.20 -3.04
C LEU A 377 23.37 1.20 -3.88
N GLY A 378 24.30 2.14 -3.64
CA GLY A 378 25.58 2.25 -4.35
C GLY A 378 25.65 3.38 -5.38
N ALA A 379 24.62 4.21 -5.48
CA ALA A 379 24.65 5.39 -6.36
C ALA A 379 25.48 6.52 -5.74
N THR A 380 25.98 7.44 -6.59
CA THR A 380 26.54 8.71 -6.16
C THR A 380 25.52 9.81 -6.39
N CYS A 381 25.23 10.58 -5.35
CA CYS A 381 24.22 11.62 -5.39
C CYS A 381 24.83 13.00 -5.05
N GLU A 382 24.42 14.03 -5.81
CA GLU A 382 24.67 15.43 -5.51
C GLU A 382 23.33 16.16 -5.46
N ALA A 383 23.10 17.01 -4.50
CA ALA A 383 21.84 17.73 -4.36
C ALA A 383 22.07 19.17 -3.90
N GLY A 384 21.17 20.06 -4.30
CA GLY A 384 21.08 21.45 -3.85
C GLY A 384 19.68 21.77 -3.33
N ASP A 385 19.33 23.05 -3.31
CA ASP A 385 18.04 23.49 -2.78
C ASP A 385 16.86 23.03 -3.63
N ASP A 386 17.04 22.90 -4.93
CA ASP A 386 16.00 22.62 -5.91
C ASP A 386 16.37 21.58 -6.98
N PHE A 387 17.50 20.86 -6.80
CA PHE A 387 17.95 19.85 -7.74
C PHE A 387 18.48 18.58 -7.05
N LEU A 388 18.48 17.49 -7.82
CA LEU A 388 19.09 16.21 -7.46
C LEU A 388 19.78 15.62 -8.71
N ARG A 389 21.08 15.28 -8.59
CA ARG A 389 21.84 14.51 -9.56
C ARG A 389 22.08 13.11 -9.03
N VAL A 390 21.80 12.10 -9.85
CA VAL A 390 22.00 10.70 -9.52
C VAL A 390 22.89 10.06 -10.56
N THR A 391 24.06 9.58 -10.15
CA THR A 391 24.96 8.76 -10.95
C THR A 391 24.78 7.31 -10.51
N PRO A 392 24.46 6.37 -11.43
CA PRO A 392 24.21 4.97 -11.09
C PRO A 392 25.45 4.29 -10.51
N PRO A 393 25.33 3.12 -9.85
CA PRO A 393 26.46 2.30 -9.46
C PRO A 393 27.34 1.96 -10.67
N ALA A 394 28.66 2.14 -10.55
CA ALA A 394 29.60 2.05 -11.69
C ALA A 394 29.65 0.67 -12.34
N SER A 395 29.25 -0.39 -11.64
CA SER A 395 29.12 -1.77 -12.15
C SER A 395 28.22 -2.58 -11.22
N ASN A 396 27.91 -3.83 -11.61
CA ASN A 396 27.13 -4.75 -10.76
C ASN A 396 27.77 -4.96 -9.36
N ALA A 397 29.11 -4.93 -9.27
CA ALA A 397 29.83 -5.10 -7.99
C ALA A 397 29.69 -3.90 -7.04
N HIS A 398 29.20 -2.76 -7.49
CA HIS A 398 28.99 -1.56 -6.68
C HIS A 398 27.56 -1.46 -6.15
N TRP A 399 26.63 -2.27 -6.63
CA TRP A 399 25.32 -2.38 -6.03
C TRP A 399 25.41 -2.98 -4.63
N ARG A 400 24.50 -2.59 -3.77
CA ARG A 400 24.45 -3.05 -2.37
C ARG A 400 23.04 -3.46 -1.99
N ALA A 401 22.93 -4.56 -1.22
CA ALA A 401 21.69 -4.88 -0.53
C ALA A 401 21.43 -3.79 0.53
N ALA A 402 20.28 -3.16 0.48
CA ALA A 402 20.01 -1.99 1.31
C ALA A 402 18.71 -2.10 2.08
N ARG A 403 18.69 -1.47 3.26
CA ARG A 403 17.49 -1.19 4.06
C ARG A 403 17.05 0.22 3.73
N ILE A 404 15.92 0.34 3.07
CA ILE A 404 15.30 1.60 2.68
C ILE A 404 14.42 2.10 3.80
N HIS A 405 14.81 3.20 4.42
CA HIS A 405 13.96 3.93 5.34
C HIS A 405 12.96 4.78 4.56
N THR A 406 11.67 4.68 4.89
CA THR A 406 10.61 5.32 4.11
C THR A 406 10.23 6.70 4.61
N TYR A 407 10.66 7.11 5.80
CA TYR A 407 10.36 8.42 6.39
C TYR A 407 8.84 8.71 6.46
N ASP A 408 8.02 7.68 6.65
CA ASP A 408 6.56 7.76 6.57
C ASP A 408 6.06 8.39 5.25
N ASP A 409 6.86 8.27 4.18
CA ASP A 409 6.50 8.72 2.83
C ASP A 409 6.29 7.53 1.91
N HIS A 410 5.04 7.36 1.49
CA HIS A 410 4.60 6.30 0.59
C HIS A 410 5.38 6.27 -0.74
N ARG A 411 5.84 7.42 -1.24
CA ARG A 411 6.60 7.49 -2.50
C ARG A 411 8.01 6.96 -2.35
N MET A 412 8.64 7.15 -1.18
CA MET A 412 9.93 6.51 -0.88
C MET A 412 9.83 4.99 -0.98
N ALA A 413 8.79 4.40 -0.35
CA ALA A 413 8.55 2.96 -0.42
C ALA A 413 8.33 2.46 -1.85
N MET A 414 7.47 3.16 -2.63
CA MET A 414 7.05 2.72 -3.95
C MET A 414 8.15 2.91 -5.02
N CYS A 415 8.82 4.06 -5.10
CA CYS A 415 9.86 4.25 -6.10
C CYS A 415 11.14 3.46 -5.79
N LEU A 416 11.54 3.33 -4.53
CA LEU A 416 12.75 2.57 -4.20
C LEU A 416 12.54 1.05 -4.17
N SER A 417 11.30 0.55 -4.19
CA SER A 417 11.02 -0.86 -4.49
C SER A 417 11.52 -1.29 -5.87
N LEU A 418 11.63 -0.36 -6.82
CA LEU A 418 12.19 -0.61 -8.15
C LEU A 418 13.66 -1.06 -8.09
N ALA A 419 14.39 -0.73 -7.02
CA ALA A 419 15.75 -1.20 -6.83
C ALA A 419 15.86 -2.73 -6.69
N ALA A 420 14.75 -3.45 -6.46
CA ALA A 420 14.72 -4.91 -6.47
C ALA A 420 14.99 -5.52 -7.86
N PHE A 421 14.88 -4.74 -8.95
CA PHE A 421 15.26 -5.16 -10.31
C PHE A 421 16.76 -5.01 -10.60
N ASN A 422 17.59 -4.79 -9.57
CA ASN A 422 19.01 -4.54 -9.75
C ASN A 422 19.75 -5.71 -10.44
N PRO A 423 20.73 -5.41 -11.32
CA PRO A 423 21.44 -6.43 -12.10
C PRO A 423 22.44 -7.26 -11.26
N ALA A 424 22.69 -6.87 -10.01
CA ALA A 424 23.50 -7.63 -9.05
C ALA A 424 22.72 -8.72 -8.32
N HIS A 425 21.42 -8.83 -8.58
CA HIS A 425 20.52 -9.80 -7.94
C HIS A 425 20.53 -9.72 -6.41
N LEU A 426 20.55 -8.52 -5.87
CA LEU A 426 20.54 -8.26 -4.45
C LEU A 426 19.11 -7.96 -3.96
N PRO A 427 18.71 -8.46 -2.79
CA PRO A 427 17.42 -8.12 -2.20
C PRO A 427 17.42 -6.68 -1.67
N VAL A 428 16.21 -6.10 -1.57
CA VAL A 428 15.99 -4.77 -1.00
C VAL A 428 14.98 -4.88 0.13
N ARG A 429 15.25 -4.27 1.29
CA ARG A 429 14.31 -4.17 2.40
C ARG A 429 13.64 -2.81 2.38
N ILE A 430 12.32 -2.80 2.41
CA ILE A 430 11.51 -1.60 2.62
C ILE A 430 11.07 -1.58 4.09
N GLU A 431 11.50 -0.59 4.85
CA GLU A 431 11.04 -0.38 6.23
C GLU A 431 9.69 0.33 6.20
N ASP A 432 8.80 0.00 7.14
CA ASP A 432 7.43 0.51 7.20
C ASP A 432 6.69 0.47 5.83
N PRO A 433 6.53 -0.71 5.22
CA PRO A 433 5.81 -0.83 3.93
C PRO A 433 4.34 -0.39 4.04
N GLY A 434 3.80 -0.26 5.25
CA GLY A 434 2.44 0.18 5.52
C GLY A 434 2.17 1.63 5.12
N CYS A 435 3.20 2.48 5.03
CA CYS A 435 3.07 3.90 4.63
C CYS A 435 2.43 4.08 3.25
N VAL A 436 2.47 3.07 2.36
CA VAL A 436 1.79 3.11 1.04
C VAL A 436 0.26 3.23 1.15
N ALA A 437 -0.32 2.93 2.32
CA ALA A 437 -1.75 3.06 2.57
C ALA A 437 -2.29 4.48 2.36
N LYS A 438 -1.41 5.46 2.36
CA LYS A 438 -1.74 6.87 2.10
C LYS A 438 -2.29 7.11 0.69
N THR A 439 -1.81 6.37 -0.33
CA THR A 439 -2.22 6.57 -1.72
C THR A 439 -2.49 5.29 -2.48
N TYR A 440 -1.80 4.19 -2.13
CA TYR A 440 -1.95 2.92 -2.81
C TYR A 440 -1.83 1.75 -1.82
N PRO A 441 -2.85 1.47 -0.99
CA PRO A 441 -2.79 0.43 0.05
C PRO A 441 -2.40 -0.97 -0.44
N GLY A 442 -2.73 -1.30 -1.68
CA GLY A 442 -2.42 -2.58 -2.34
C GLY A 442 -1.17 -2.57 -3.23
N TYR A 443 -0.28 -1.57 -3.10
CA TYR A 443 0.84 -1.41 -4.03
C TYR A 443 1.74 -2.65 -4.15
N PHE A 444 2.18 -3.22 -3.05
CA PHE A 444 3.07 -4.38 -3.08
C PHE A 444 2.38 -5.63 -3.62
N ASP A 445 1.08 -5.81 -3.35
CA ASP A 445 0.30 -6.91 -3.93
C ASP A 445 0.20 -6.74 -5.46
N ALA A 446 -0.03 -5.52 -5.93
CA ALA A 446 -0.07 -5.19 -7.36
C ALA A 446 1.32 -5.37 -8.02
N LEU A 447 2.41 -4.97 -7.34
CA LEU A 447 3.77 -5.20 -7.83
C LEU A 447 4.06 -6.70 -7.97
N PHE A 448 3.73 -7.51 -6.97
CA PHE A 448 3.96 -8.96 -6.99
C PHE A 448 3.06 -9.71 -7.98
N GLN A 449 1.92 -9.13 -8.34
CA GLN A 449 1.05 -9.69 -9.38
C GLN A 449 1.70 -9.63 -10.77
N VAL A 450 2.47 -8.58 -11.06
CA VAL A 450 3.07 -8.34 -12.37
C VAL A 450 4.58 -8.62 -12.42
N ALA A 451 5.27 -8.64 -11.27
CA ALA A 451 6.69 -8.95 -11.19
C ALA A 451 6.94 -10.46 -11.13
N GLN A 452 8.05 -10.87 -11.73
CA GLN A 452 8.51 -12.26 -11.73
C GLN A 452 9.96 -12.34 -11.26
N THR A 453 10.29 -13.47 -10.66
CA THR A 453 11.65 -13.82 -10.24
C THR A 453 11.85 -15.33 -10.38
N ASP A 454 13.10 -15.77 -10.29
CA ASP A 454 13.40 -17.20 -10.23
C ASP A 454 12.80 -17.78 -8.94
N PRO A 455 12.16 -18.96 -8.99
CA PRO A 455 11.58 -19.57 -7.80
C PRO A 455 12.58 -19.73 -6.64
N GLU A 456 13.87 -19.93 -6.95
CA GLU A 456 14.94 -20.07 -5.97
C GLU A 456 15.25 -18.79 -5.20
N ASP A 457 15.01 -17.63 -5.80
CA ASP A 457 15.19 -16.32 -5.19
C ASP A 457 14.06 -15.97 -4.19
N ILE A 458 12.90 -16.65 -4.29
CA ILE A 458 11.79 -16.45 -3.34
C ILE A 458 12.14 -17.15 -2.02
N PRO A 459 12.30 -16.42 -0.91
CA PRO A 459 12.73 -16.99 0.35
C PRO A 459 11.66 -17.88 0.99
N VAL A 460 12.11 -18.97 1.64
CA VAL A 460 11.27 -19.89 2.38
C VAL A 460 11.78 -20.04 3.80
N ILE A 461 10.88 -19.94 4.78
CA ILE A 461 11.15 -20.30 6.18
C ILE A 461 10.40 -21.62 6.46
N CYS A 462 11.12 -22.68 6.77
CA CYS A 462 10.53 -23.95 7.15
C CYS A 462 10.38 -24.04 8.67
N ILE A 463 9.20 -24.44 9.14
CA ILE A 463 8.92 -24.70 10.55
C ILE A 463 8.42 -26.14 10.68
N ASP A 464 9.32 -27.05 11.02
CA ASP A 464 9.03 -28.46 11.23
C ASP A 464 8.95 -28.79 12.71
N GLY A 465 8.37 -29.95 13.05
CA GLY A 465 8.33 -30.44 14.43
C GLY A 465 7.12 -31.33 14.73
N PRO A 466 7.02 -31.87 15.96
CA PRO A 466 5.97 -32.81 16.36
C PRO A 466 4.58 -32.19 16.44
N THR A 467 3.57 -33.02 16.55
CA THR A 467 2.18 -32.62 16.70
C THR A 467 1.97 -31.78 17.96
N ALA A 468 1.10 -30.77 17.89
CA ALA A 468 0.73 -29.86 18.99
C ALA A 468 1.90 -29.06 19.61
N SER A 469 3.06 -28.93 18.93
CA SER A 469 4.17 -28.06 19.38
C SER A 469 3.90 -26.56 19.22
N GLY A 470 2.83 -26.17 18.53
CA GLY A 470 2.48 -24.76 18.29
C GLY A 470 2.96 -24.21 16.94
N LYS A 471 3.45 -25.08 16.04
CA LYS A 471 3.99 -24.70 14.73
C LYS A 471 3.06 -23.82 13.89
N GLY A 472 1.80 -24.24 13.74
CA GLY A 472 0.84 -23.51 12.90
C GLY A 472 0.62 -22.06 13.38
N THR A 473 0.54 -21.86 14.70
CA THR A 473 0.44 -20.52 15.29
C THR A 473 1.71 -19.70 15.06
N LEU A 474 2.88 -20.33 15.30
CA LEU A 474 4.18 -19.69 15.05
C LEU A 474 4.35 -19.32 13.57
N ALA A 475 4.03 -20.25 12.66
CA ALA A 475 4.14 -20.01 11.22
C ALA A 475 3.23 -18.89 10.74
N ALA A 476 1.98 -18.86 11.22
CA ALA A 476 1.02 -17.80 10.88
C ALA A 476 1.48 -16.42 11.38
N GLU A 477 1.97 -16.32 12.62
CA GLU A 477 2.48 -15.06 13.18
C GLU A 477 3.76 -14.60 12.47
N VAL A 478 4.70 -15.50 12.18
CA VAL A 478 5.91 -15.17 11.42
C VAL A 478 5.55 -14.70 9.99
N ALA A 479 4.65 -15.42 9.31
CA ALA A 479 4.18 -15.04 7.99
C ALA A 479 3.51 -13.64 7.99
N ALA A 480 2.64 -13.39 8.97
CA ALA A 480 1.96 -12.10 9.11
C ALA A 480 2.94 -10.94 9.36
N ARG A 481 3.98 -11.16 10.20
CA ARG A 481 4.99 -10.13 10.51
C ARG A 481 5.96 -9.84 9.38
N LEU A 482 6.18 -10.82 8.48
CA LEU A 482 7.04 -10.67 7.30
C LEU A 482 6.26 -10.31 6.03
N GLY A 483 4.93 -10.37 6.06
CA GLY A 483 4.09 -10.23 4.86
C GLY A 483 4.23 -11.40 3.89
N TYR A 484 4.66 -12.58 4.36
CA TYR A 484 4.87 -13.78 3.56
C TYR A 484 3.60 -14.63 3.46
N HIS A 485 3.54 -15.46 2.44
CA HIS A 485 2.51 -16.50 2.33
C HIS A 485 2.70 -17.57 3.38
N LEU A 486 1.63 -18.27 3.73
CA LEU A 486 1.63 -19.40 4.66
C LEU A 486 1.25 -20.67 3.93
N LEU A 487 2.03 -21.74 4.12
CA LEU A 487 1.68 -23.09 3.77
C LEU A 487 1.48 -23.91 5.05
N ASP A 488 0.23 -24.31 5.33
CA ASP A 488 -0.08 -25.41 6.25
C ASP A 488 -0.10 -26.72 5.44
N SER A 489 1.03 -27.44 5.41
CA SER A 489 1.13 -28.69 4.66
C SER A 489 0.19 -29.77 5.22
N GLY A 490 -0.10 -29.73 6.51
CA GLY A 490 -1.05 -30.64 7.15
C GLY A 490 -2.47 -30.45 6.64
N ALA A 491 -2.85 -29.24 6.27
CA ALA A 491 -4.16 -28.97 5.67
C ALA A 491 -4.33 -29.69 4.32
N LEU A 492 -3.28 -29.81 3.50
CA LEU A 492 -3.36 -30.48 2.21
C LEU A 492 -3.69 -31.97 2.35
N TYR A 493 -3.07 -32.66 3.34
CA TYR A 493 -3.39 -34.06 3.64
C TYR A 493 -4.81 -34.20 4.20
N ARG A 494 -5.26 -33.27 5.00
CA ARG A 494 -6.66 -33.23 5.51
C ARG A 494 -7.67 -33.00 4.40
N LEU A 495 -7.38 -32.12 3.46
CA LEU A 495 -8.21 -31.87 2.28
C LEU A 495 -8.26 -33.12 1.38
N THR A 496 -7.13 -33.80 1.18
CA THR A 496 -7.09 -35.07 0.44
C THR A 496 -7.95 -36.14 1.11
N ALA A 497 -7.85 -36.28 2.44
CA ALA A 497 -8.66 -37.24 3.19
C ALA A 497 -10.14 -36.91 3.11
N LEU A 498 -10.51 -35.63 3.26
CA LEU A 498 -11.91 -35.18 3.15
C LEU A 498 -12.49 -35.42 1.75
N ALA A 499 -11.74 -35.10 0.71
CA ALA A 499 -12.11 -35.34 -0.68
C ALA A 499 -12.25 -36.84 -0.98
N ALA A 500 -11.35 -37.67 -0.46
CA ALA A 500 -11.41 -39.13 -0.59
C ALA A 500 -12.66 -39.70 0.09
N SER A 501 -12.99 -39.24 1.30
CA SER A 501 -14.22 -39.63 2.01
C SER A 501 -15.47 -39.22 1.23
N ALA A 502 -15.51 -38.03 0.64
CA ALA A 502 -16.61 -37.58 -0.20
C ALA A 502 -16.77 -38.42 -1.48
N SER A 503 -15.68 -38.99 -1.99
CA SER A 503 -15.64 -39.86 -3.18
C SER A 503 -15.71 -41.35 -2.83
N ALA A 504 -15.91 -41.71 -1.55
CA ALA A 504 -15.93 -43.07 -1.03
C ALA A 504 -14.67 -43.88 -1.41
N ILE A 505 -13.48 -43.26 -1.48
CA ILE A 505 -12.20 -43.90 -1.77
C ILE A 505 -11.57 -44.35 -0.43
N PRO A 506 -11.26 -45.65 -0.23
CA PRO A 506 -10.60 -46.10 0.97
C PRO A 506 -9.18 -45.52 1.12
N LEU A 507 -8.79 -45.22 2.38
CA LEU A 507 -7.52 -44.56 2.69
C LEU A 507 -6.39 -45.60 2.96
N ASP A 508 -6.17 -46.54 2.04
CA ASP A 508 -5.22 -47.62 2.16
C ASP A 508 -4.26 -47.72 0.97
N ALA A 509 -3.25 -48.57 1.09
CA ALA A 509 -2.25 -48.80 0.04
C ALA A 509 -2.84 -49.38 -1.27
N GLY A 510 -3.95 -50.13 -1.20
CA GLY A 510 -4.61 -50.67 -2.37
C GLY A 510 -5.20 -49.62 -3.28
N HIS A 511 -5.56 -48.44 -2.72
CA HIS A 511 -6.17 -47.33 -3.43
C HIS A 511 -5.22 -46.13 -3.61
N GLU A 512 -3.92 -46.31 -3.32
CA GLU A 512 -2.93 -45.25 -3.35
C GLU A 512 -2.87 -44.49 -4.67
N ALA A 513 -3.00 -45.17 -5.81
CA ALA A 513 -2.99 -44.52 -7.12
C ALA A 513 -4.18 -43.59 -7.33
N GLN A 514 -5.37 -44.00 -6.86
CA GLN A 514 -6.59 -43.14 -6.92
C GLN A 514 -6.48 -41.94 -6.00
N LEU A 515 -5.96 -42.15 -4.77
CA LEU A 515 -5.71 -41.09 -3.81
C LEU A 515 -4.66 -40.11 -4.31
N ALA A 516 -3.60 -40.56 -4.99
CA ALA A 516 -2.61 -39.68 -5.60
C ALA A 516 -3.18 -38.84 -6.74
N SER A 517 -4.03 -39.43 -7.61
CA SER A 517 -4.72 -38.69 -8.65
C SER A 517 -5.66 -37.63 -8.08
N LEU A 518 -6.41 -37.96 -7.03
CA LEU A 518 -7.26 -37.03 -6.32
C LEU A 518 -6.45 -35.88 -5.70
N ALA A 519 -5.33 -36.20 -5.05
CA ALA A 519 -4.45 -35.21 -4.42
C ALA A 519 -3.83 -34.26 -5.45
N ALA A 520 -3.42 -34.74 -6.61
CA ALA A 520 -2.86 -33.93 -7.69
C ALA A 520 -3.89 -32.97 -8.29
N ALA A 521 -5.17 -33.32 -8.27
CA ALA A 521 -6.27 -32.55 -8.88
C ALA A 521 -7.18 -31.86 -7.84
N LEU A 522 -6.72 -31.67 -6.60
CA LEU A 522 -7.52 -31.07 -5.54
C LEU A 522 -8.04 -29.67 -5.95
N PRO A 523 -9.36 -29.49 -6.08
CA PRO A 523 -9.96 -28.22 -6.44
C PRO A 523 -10.06 -27.30 -5.21
N VAL A 524 -8.89 -26.90 -4.67
CA VAL A 524 -8.80 -26.12 -3.44
C VAL A 524 -8.44 -24.67 -3.71
N LEU A 525 -9.12 -23.76 -3.03
CA LEU A 525 -8.82 -22.33 -2.99
C LEU A 525 -8.61 -21.90 -1.54
N PHE A 526 -7.40 -21.38 -1.27
CA PHE A 526 -7.06 -20.79 0.03
C PHE A 526 -7.36 -19.29 -0.01
N LEU A 527 -8.31 -18.84 0.79
CA LEU A 527 -8.66 -17.44 1.00
C LEU A 527 -8.18 -16.98 2.39
N PRO A 528 -8.03 -15.68 2.64
CA PRO A 528 -7.57 -15.19 3.94
C PRO A 528 -8.38 -15.67 5.14
N GLU A 529 -9.69 -15.87 4.95
CA GLU A 529 -10.64 -16.21 6.04
C GLU A 529 -11.16 -17.64 5.96
N CYS A 530 -11.05 -18.32 4.81
CA CYS A 530 -11.62 -19.65 4.62
C CYS A 530 -10.85 -20.49 3.58
N ILE A 531 -11.04 -21.80 3.67
CA ILE A 531 -10.52 -22.78 2.70
C ILE A 531 -11.72 -23.38 1.97
N LEU A 532 -11.74 -23.22 0.65
CA LEU A 532 -12.78 -23.81 -0.19
C LEU A 532 -12.26 -25.08 -0.86
N LEU A 533 -13.04 -26.15 -0.81
CA LEU A 533 -12.83 -27.38 -1.57
C LEU A 533 -14.03 -27.55 -2.48
N ASP A 534 -13.80 -27.57 -3.79
CA ASP A 534 -14.86 -27.60 -4.81
C ASP A 534 -15.95 -26.52 -4.57
N GLY A 535 -15.50 -25.29 -4.25
CA GLY A 535 -16.35 -24.13 -3.99
C GLY A 535 -17.08 -24.15 -2.62
N ARG A 536 -16.91 -25.18 -1.79
CA ARG A 536 -17.53 -25.30 -0.45
C ARG A 536 -16.55 -24.93 0.64
N ASP A 537 -16.97 -24.14 1.62
CA ASP A 537 -16.16 -23.84 2.80
C ASP A 537 -15.98 -25.10 3.67
N VAL A 538 -14.74 -25.54 3.77
CA VAL A 538 -14.33 -26.71 4.57
C VAL A 538 -13.42 -26.33 5.74
N THR A 539 -13.29 -25.05 6.05
CA THR A 539 -12.36 -24.53 7.09
C THR A 539 -12.50 -25.21 8.43
N GLN A 540 -13.73 -25.49 8.86
CA GLN A 540 -13.99 -26.19 10.12
C GLN A 540 -13.94 -27.71 9.95
N ALA A 541 -14.42 -28.24 8.84
CA ALA A 541 -14.44 -29.67 8.57
C ALA A 541 -13.05 -30.29 8.61
N ILE A 542 -12.04 -29.66 7.99
CA ILE A 542 -10.65 -30.16 8.01
C ILE A 542 -9.98 -30.11 9.40
N ARG A 543 -10.58 -29.44 10.38
CA ARG A 543 -10.03 -29.30 11.74
C ARG A 543 -10.55 -30.31 12.74
N THR A 544 -11.41 -31.23 12.33
CA THR A 544 -11.94 -32.32 13.18
C THR A 544 -10.84 -33.36 13.49
N GLU A 545 -10.97 -34.06 14.63
CA GLU A 545 -10.04 -35.14 15.01
C GLU A 545 -10.09 -36.30 14.01
N GLU A 546 -11.29 -36.64 13.52
CA GLU A 546 -11.51 -37.69 12.55
C GLU A 546 -10.71 -37.45 11.27
N VAL A 547 -10.88 -36.26 10.65
CA VAL A 547 -10.11 -35.86 9.46
C VAL A 547 -8.61 -35.78 9.76
N GLY A 548 -8.25 -35.42 11.00
CA GLY A 548 -6.86 -35.42 11.46
C GLY A 548 -6.23 -36.81 11.51
N MET A 549 -6.99 -37.85 11.92
CA MET A 549 -6.55 -39.25 11.89
C MET A 549 -6.46 -39.79 10.46
N GLN A 550 -7.46 -39.51 9.64
CA GLN A 550 -7.49 -39.86 8.21
C GLN A 550 -6.31 -39.24 7.44
N ALA A 551 -6.00 -37.97 7.69
CA ALA A 551 -4.85 -37.27 7.11
C ALA A 551 -3.52 -37.97 7.51
N SER A 552 -3.43 -38.46 8.75
CA SER A 552 -2.24 -39.23 9.20
C SER A 552 -2.07 -40.53 8.43
N GLN A 553 -3.16 -41.21 8.03
CA GLN A 553 -3.12 -42.41 7.19
C GLN A 553 -2.68 -42.08 5.77
N VAL A 554 -3.33 -41.11 5.14
CA VAL A 554 -3.03 -40.64 3.78
C VAL A 554 -1.59 -40.14 3.64
N SER A 555 -1.05 -39.48 4.68
CA SER A 555 0.31 -38.93 4.66
C SER A 555 1.41 -40.01 4.69
N GLN A 556 1.08 -41.29 4.93
CA GLN A 556 2.04 -42.40 4.86
C GLN A 556 2.22 -42.92 3.44
N LEU A 557 1.32 -42.59 2.52
CA LEU A 557 1.31 -43.08 1.15
C LEU A 557 2.30 -42.32 0.26
N PRO A 558 3.39 -42.92 -0.24
CA PRO A 558 4.45 -42.23 -0.98
C PRO A 558 3.96 -41.55 -2.25
N ARG A 559 3.04 -42.14 -3.01
CA ARG A 559 2.51 -41.56 -4.24
C ARG A 559 1.63 -40.33 -3.96
N VAL A 560 0.85 -40.31 -2.87
CA VAL A 560 0.08 -39.17 -2.44
C VAL A 560 1.01 -37.99 -2.05
N ARG A 561 2.08 -38.32 -1.31
CA ARG A 561 3.11 -37.32 -0.97
C ARG A 561 3.71 -36.68 -2.23
N ALA A 562 4.13 -37.54 -3.19
CA ALA A 562 4.69 -37.06 -4.47
C ALA A 562 3.71 -36.20 -5.25
N ALA A 563 2.43 -36.57 -5.27
CA ALA A 563 1.37 -35.80 -5.95
C ALA A 563 1.17 -34.40 -5.34
N LEU A 564 1.35 -34.25 -4.03
CA LEU A 564 1.19 -32.96 -3.35
C LEU A 564 2.43 -32.04 -3.44
N VAL A 565 3.59 -32.52 -3.90
CA VAL A 565 4.81 -31.70 -3.97
C VAL A 565 4.62 -30.48 -4.87
N ALA A 566 4.07 -30.65 -6.07
CA ALA A 566 3.85 -29.55 -6.99
C ALA A 566 2.90 -28.49 -6.42
N LEU A 567 1.84 -28.92 -5.72
CA LEU A 567 0.90 -28.01 -5.05
C LEU A 567 1.60 -27.25 -3.91
N GLN A 568 2.43 -27.91 -3.11
CA GLN A 568 3.19 -27.27 -2.03
C GLN A 568 4.21 -26.26 -2.58
N HIS A 569 4.93 -26.58 -3.65
CA HIS A 569 5.82 -25.66 -4.34
C HIS A 569 5.08 -24.43 -4.91
N GLY A 570 3.83 -24.61 -5.36
CA GLY A 570 2.96 -23.52 -5.85
C GLY A 570 2.63 -22.45 -4.81
N PHE A 571 2.84 -22.70 -3.51
CA PHE A 571 2.73 -21.68 -2.45
C PHE A 571 3.96 -20.77 -2.35
N ARG A 572 5.11 -21.16 -2.96
CA ARG A 572 6.32 -20.34 -3.00
C ARG A 572 6.13 -19.18 -3.98
N ARG A 573 5.58 -18.08 -3.49
CA ARG A 573 5.23 -16.88 -4.25
C ARG A 573 5.83 -15.65 -3.59
N LEU A 574 6.00 -14.59 -4.38
CA LEU A 574 6.44 -13.28 -3.87
C LEU A 574 5.52 -12.76 -2.76
N PRO A 575 6.06 -12.17 -1.69
CA PRO A 575 7.48 -11.89 -1.44
C PRO A 575 8.24 -13.03 -0.75
N GLY A 576 7.57 -14.10 -0.30
CA GLY A 576 8.17 -15.22 0.40
C GLY A 576 7.15 -16.19 0.99
N LEU A 577 7.63 -17.27 1.58
CA LEU A 577 6.81 -18.35 2.14
C LEU A 577 7.27 -18.72 3.56
N VAL A 578 6.31 -18.94 4.46
CA VAL A 578 6.51 -19.70 5.70
C VAL A 578 5.78 -21.04 5.55
N ALA A 579 6.50 -22.14 5.63
CA ALA A 579 5.97 -23.49 5.46
C ALA A 579 5.95 -24.25 6.79
N ASP A 580 4.75 -24.60 7.26
CA ASP A 580 4.51 -25.44 8.45
C ASP A 580 4.33 -26.89 8.04
N GLY A 581 5.13 -27.78 8.63
CA GLY A 581 5.01 -29.20 8.35
C GLY A 581 5.78 -30.11 9.28
N ARG A 582 6.32 -31.19 8.69
CA ARG A 582 7.17 -32.18 9.35
C ARG A 582 8.44 -32.52 8.57
N ASP A 583 8.44 -32.17 7.32
CA ASP A 583 9.48 -32.47 6.34
C ASP A 583 9.71 -31.33 5.35
N MET A 584 9.27 -30.12 5.74
CA MET A 584 9.41 -28.93 4.90
C MET A 584 10.88 -28.64 4.61
N GLY A 585 11.73 -28.64 5.64
CA GLY A 585 13.15 -28.36 5.51
C GLY A 585 14.01 -29.56 5.07
N THR A 586 13.47 -30.77 5.11
CA THR A 586 14.22 -31.98 4.71
C THR A 586 13.87 -32.47 3.31
N VAL A 587 12.63 -32.30 2.86
CA VAL A 587 12.11 -32.89 1.60
C VAL A 587 11.53 -31.84 0.66
N ILE A 588 10.62 -30.98 1.13
CA ILE A 588 9.86 -30.08 0.24
C ILE A 588 10.69 -28.86 -0.16
N PHE A 589 11.37 -28.23 0.78
CA PHE A 589 12.23 -27.06 0.57
C PHE A 589 13.62 -27.26 1.17
N PRO A 590 14.40 -28.23 0.67
CA PRO A 590 15.71 -28.57 1.27
C PRO A 590 16.74 -27.43 1.18
N CYS A 591 16.56 -26.48 0.27
CA CYS A 591 17.40 -25.29 0.12
C CYS A 591 16.84 -24.05 0.84
N ALA A 592 15.85 -24.20 1.74
CA ALA A 592 15.28 -23.07 2.47
C ALA A 592 16.35 -22.36 3.32
N PRO A 593 16.48 -21.03 3.22
CA PRO A 593 17.51 -20.26 3.93
C PRO A 593 17.35 -20.27 5.46
N LEU A 594 16.15 -20.53 5.98
CA LEU A 594 15.92 -20.72 7.40
C LEU A 594 15.06 -21.96 7.63
N LYS A 595 15.58 -22.88 8.42
CA LYS A 595 14.87 -24.07 8.87
C LYS A 595 14.82 -24.06 10.39
N VAL A 596 13.63 -24.16 10.93
CA VAL A 596 13.35 -24.20 12.37
C VAL A 596 12.71 -25.55 12.71
N TYR A 597 13.25 -26.24 13.68
CA TYR A 597 12.62 -27.43 14.24
C TYR A 597 12.07 -27.08 15.61
N LEU A 598 10.75 -26.90 15.68
CA LEU A 598 10.04 -26.51 16.90
C LEU A 598 9.72 -27.73 17.75
N THR A 599 10.20 -27.74 18.99
CA THR A 599 9.87 -28.78 19.98
C THR A 599 9.12 -28.19 21.17
N ALA A 600 8.47 -29.07 21.92
CA ALA A 600 7.99 -28.82 23.27
C ALA A 600 7.84 -30.19 23.98
N SER A 601 7.96 -30.23 25.31
CA SER A 601 7.76 -31.43 26.08
C SER A 601 6.38 -32.05 25.83
N SER A 602 6.26 -33.39 25.86
CA SER A 602 4.98 -34.10 25.67
C SER A 602 3.90 -33.63 26.67
N GLN A 603 4.31 -33.30 27.88
CA GLN A 603 3.46 -32.72 28.91
C GLN A 603 2.90 -31.36 28.47
N CYS A 604 3.76 -30.41 28.07
CA CYS A 604 3.36 -29.09 27.64
C CYS A 604 2.43 -29.13 26.41
N ARG A 605 2.71 -30.03 25.45
CA ARG A 605 1.88 -30.22 24.27
C ARG A 605 0.50 -30.76 24.60
N ALA A 606 0.42 -31.74 25.54
CA ALA A 606 -0.84 -32.30 26.01
C ALA A 606 -1.68 -31.24 26.76
N GLU A 607 -1.06 -30.39 27.58
CA GLU A 607 -1.74 -29.28 28.25
C GLU A 607 -2.28 -28.22 27.28
N ARG A 608 -1.48 -27.84 26.26
CA ARG A 608 -1.93 -26.91 25.19
C ARG A 608 -3.14 -27.49 24.46
N ARG A 609 -3.07 -28.79 24.10
CA ARG A 609 -4.16 -29.47 23.40
C ARG A 609 -5.40 -29.63 24.28
N TYR A 610 -5.22 -29.92 25.55
CA TYR A 610 -6.30 -29.98 26.53
C TYR A 610 -7.07 -28.66 26.61
N LYS A 611 -6.36 -27.53 26.80
CA LYS A 611 -6.98 -26.20 26.82
C LYS A 611 -7.77 -25.91 25.53
N GLN A 612 -7.23 -26.29 24.40
CA GLN A 612 -7.87 -26.09 23.09
C GLN A 612 -9.15 -26.94 22.91
N LEU A 613 -9.16 -28.18 23.40
CA LEU A 613 -10.35 -29.07 23.30
C LEU A 613 -11.43 -28.68 24.29
N ILE A 614 -11.06 -28.34 25.53
CA ILE A 614 -12.02 -27.86 26.55
C ILE A 614 -12.70 -26.56 26.10
N SER A 615 -11.97 -25.61 25.49
CA SER A 615 -12.58 -24.39 24.94
C SER A 615 -13.61 -24.65 23.84
N LYS A 616 -13.55 -25.83 23.20
CA LYS A 616 -14.52 -26.31 22.19
C LYS A 616 -15.62 -27.22 22.78
N GLY A 617 -15.65 -27.40 24.09
CA GLY A 617 -16.64 -28.25 24.78
C GLY A 617 -16.37 -29.76 24.66
N ILE A 618 -15.15 -30.17 24.25
CA ILE A 618 -14.79 -31.58 24.08
C ILE A 618 -14.12 -32.10 25.35
N ALA A 619 -14.78 -33.05 26.03
CA ALA A 619 -14.24 -33.69 27.24
C ALA A 619 -13.08 -34.65 26.89
N THR A 620 -11.95 -34.49 27.59
CA THR A 620 -10.75 -35.34 27.45
C THR A 620 -9.89 -35.25 28.71
N THR A 621 -8.80 -36.04 28.80
CA THR A 621 -7.83 -35.92 29.88
C THR A 621 -6.44 -35.64 29.35
N ILE A 622 -5.60 -34.97 30.15
CA ILE A 622 -4.19 -34.70 29.76
C ILE A 622 -3.42 -36.00 29.54
N ALA A 623 -3.68 -37.04 30.35
CA ALA A 623 -3.01 -38.34 30.25
C ALA A 623 -3.32 -39.03 28.90
N THR A 624 -4.59 -39.07 28.50
CA THR A 624 -5.01 -39.63 27.20
C THR A 624 -4.37 -38.86 26.04
N LEU A 625 -4.45 -37.51 26.08
CA LEU A 625 -3.86 -36.68 25.05
C LEU A 625 -2.35 -36.83 24.94
N ARG A 626 -1.67 -37.01 26.07
CA ARG A 626 -0.21 -37.28 26.07
C ARG A 626 0.12 -38.58 25.38
N ALA A 627 -0.57 -39.68 25.72
CA ALA A 627 -0.37 -41.01 25.11
C ALA A 627 -0.64 -40.95 23.58
N ASP A 628 -1.72 -40.29 23.16
CA ASP A 628 -2.07 -40.13 21.74
C ASP A 628 -1.01 -39.32 20.96
N LEU A 629 -0.47 -38.25 21.56
CA LEU A 629 0.60 -37.45 20.97
C LEU A 629 1.89 -38.22 20.83
N GLU A 630 2.30 -39.00 21.88
CA GLU A 630 3.50 -39.81 21.85
C GLU A 630 3.38 -40.95 20.80
N ALA A 631 2.22 -41.59 20.70
CA ALA A 631 1.95 -42.60 19.68
C ALA A 631 1.98 -42.04 18.25
N ARG A 632 1.51 -40.79 18.07
CA ARG A 632 1.55 -40.13 16.78
C ARG A 632 2.97 -39.73 16.39
N ASP A 633 3.73 -39.18 17.33
CA ASP A 633 5.12 -38.79 17.07
C ASP A 633 5.97 -40.02 16.73
N ALA A 634 5.79 -41.16 17.43
CA ALA A 634 6.47 -42.40 17.12
C ALA A 634 6.16 -42.86 15.67
N ARG A 635 4.91 -42.80 15.24
CA ARG A 635 4.52 -43.10 13.84
C ARG A 635 5.17 -42.13 12.85
N ASP A 636 5.18 -40.83 13.15
CA ASP A 636 5.77 -39.79 12.28
C ASP A 636 7.29 -39.96 12.16
N MET A 637 7.99 -40.40 13.22
CA MET A 637 9.43 -40.68 13.23
C MET A 637 9.81 -41.96 12.50
N GLN A 638 8.96 -43.00 12.55
CA GLN A 638 9.23 -44.32 11.98
C GLN A 638 8.77 -44.45 10.51
N ARG A 639 8.18 -43.42 9.90
CA ARG A 639 7.80 -43.48 8.49
C ARG A 639 8.99 -43.78 7.59
N SER A 640 8.80 -44.68 6.61
CA SER A 640 9.82 -44.97 5.59
C SER A 640 10.03 -43.79 4.63
N ALA A 641 8.95 -43.01 4.32
CA ALA A 641 9.00 -41.85 3.50
C ALA A 641 8.93 -40.58 4.37
N ALA A 642 9.93 -39.71 4.26
CA ALA A 642 10.00 -38.41 4.95
C ALA A 642 9.75 -38.52 6.48
N PRO A 643 10.61 -39.24 7.24
CA PRO A 643 10.47 -39.32 8.68
C PRO A 643 10.57 -37.95 9.35
N LEU A 644 9.85 -37.81 10.47
CA LEU A 644 9.94 -36.58 11.28
C LEU A 644 11.32 -36.53 11.94
N LYS A 645 12.20 -35.71 11.39
CA LYS A 645 13.53 -35.40 11.93
C LYS A 645 13.93 -33.96 11.59
N PRO A 646 14.75 -33.32 12.41
CA PRO A 646 15.31 -32.02 12.03
C PRO A 646 16.21 -32.17 10.79
N ALA A 647 16.20 -31.13 9.93
CA ALA A 647 17.23 -31.01 8.90
C ALA A 647 18.60 -30.77 9.57
N GLU A 648 19.70 -31.13 8.91
CA GLU A 648 21.05 -30.99 9.49
C GLU A 648 21.39 -29.54 9.85
N ASP A 649 20.90 -28.59 9.05
CA ASP A 649 21.07 -27.15 9.23
C ASP A 649 19.90 -26.47 9.97
N ALA A 650 18.97 -27.24 10.54
CA ALA A 650 17.84 -26.70 11.26
C ALA A 650 18.23 -26.15 12.64
N LEU A 651 17.70 -25.00 12.99
CA LEU A 651 17.82 -24.45 14.34
C LEU A 651 16.73 -25.05 15.24
N LEU A 652 17.17 -25.63 16.35
CA LEU A 652 16.26 -26.24 17.33
C LEU A 652 15.67 -25.16 18.23
N LEU A 653 14.35 -25.15 18.38
CA LEU A 653 13.63 -24.21 19.24
C LEU A 653 12.71 -24.98 20.19
N ASP A 654 13.06 -25.04 21.46
CA ASP A 654 12.18 -25.56 22.51
C ASP A 654 11.26 -24.44 23.02
N SER A 655 9.96 -24.60 22.78
CA SER A 655 8.94 -23.66 23.18
C SER A 655 8.24 -24.02 24.51
N SER A 656 8.76 -24.98 25.27
CA SER A 656 8.12 -25.45 26.50
C SER A 656 7.93 -24.34 27.53
N GLY A 657 8.92 -23.44 27.68
CA GLY A 657 8.89 -22.32 28.62
C GLY A 657 8.70 -20.95 27.97
N LEU A 658 8.42 -20.88 26.67
CA LEU A 658 8.33 -19.62 25.93
C LEU A 658 6.87 -19.25 25.62
N THR A 659 6.58 -17.97 25.65
CA THR A 659 5.37 -17.39 25.06
C THR A 659 5.44 -17.45 23.53
N ILE A 660 4.29 -17.26 22.87
CA ILE A 660 4.25 -17.19 21.40
C ILE A 660 5.06 -16.00 20.88
N ASP A 661 4.99 -14.83 21.51
CA ASP A 661 5.73 -13.65 21.10
C ASP A 661 7.26 -13.83 21.23
N GLU A 662 7.74 -14.45 22.30
CA GLU A 662 9.16 -14.77 22.48
C GLU A 662 9.63 -15.77 21.41
N THR A 663 8.80 -16.78 21.11
CA THR A 663 9.08 -17.79 20.09
C THR A 663 9.16 -17.13 18.69
N VAL A 664 8.22 -16.27 18.36
CA VAL A 664 8.20 -15.48 17.11
C VAL A 664 9.42 -14.56 17.04
N ALA A 665 9.72 -13.81 18.10
CA ALA A 665 10.85 -12.91 18.15
C ALA A 665 12.18 -13.64 17.88
N ARG A 666 12.35 -14.85 18.42
CA ARG A 666 13.54 -15.69 18.18
C ARG A 666 13.68 -16.10 16.72
N VAL A 667 12.59 -16.53 16.07
CA VAL A 667 12.60 -16.89 14.63
C VAL A 667 12.91 -15.68 13.77
N LEU A 668 12.30 -14.52 14.06
CA LEU A 668 12.57 -13.27 13.33
C LEU A 668 14.01 -12.79 13.50
N GLN A 669 14.58 -12.94 14.71
CA GLN A 669 16.01 -12.67 14.96
C GLN A 669 16.92 -13.55 14.10
N TRP A 670 16.64 -14.85 14.04
CA TRP A 670 17.38 -15.78 13.19
C TRP A 670 17.24 -15.48 11.72
N TRP A 671 16.03 -15.05 11.30
CA TRP A 671 15.79 -14.61 9.94
C TRP A 671 16.61 -13.39 9.58
N GLN A 672 16.58 -12.36 10.42
CA GLN A 672 17.35 -11.12 10.20
C GLN A 672 18.87 -11.39 10.09
N ALA A 673 19.42 -12.25 10.94
CA ALA A 673 20.84 -12.61 10.91
C ALA A 673 21.29 -13.32 9.62
N ARG A 674 20.35 -13.86 8.83
CA ARG A 674 20.61 -14.53 7.55
C ARG A 674 20.43 -13.63 6.34
N ARG A 675 19.97 -12.39 6.54
CA ARG A 675 19.77 -11.45 5.45
C ARG A 675 21.02 -10.60 5.22
N PRO A 676 21.33 -10.24 3.95
CA PRO A 676 22.55 -9.51 3.58
C PRO A 676 22.50 -8.03 3.93
N PHE A 677 21.50 -7.57 4.66
CA PHE A 677 21.36 -6.16 5.02
C PHE A 677 22.29 -5.81 6.17
N SER A 678 23.24 -4.88 5.92
CA SER A 678 24.04 -4.26 6.97
C SER A 678 23.13 -3.47 7.94
N ALA A 679 23.56 -3.42 9.20
CA ALA A 679 22.87 -2.68 10.24
C ALA A 679 22.83 -1.17 9.96
#